data_03de310c98fc0ef2d926def939b9c5b7
#
_entry.id   03de310c98fc0ef2d926def939b9c5b7
#
_cell.length_a   1.000
_cell.length_b   1.000
_cell.length_c   1.000
_cell.angle_alpha   90.00
_cell.angle_beta   90.00
_cell.angle_gamma   90.00
#
_symmetry.space_group_name_H-M   'P 1'
#
loop_
_entity.id
_entity.type
_entity.pdbx_description
1 polymer ?
#
loop_
_entity_poly.entity_id
_entity_poly.type
_entity_poly.pdbx_seq_one_letter_code
_entity_poly.pdbx_strand_id
1 'polypeptide(L)'
;MRNEPRVAELCQRIENGEDELKHQLPVWTPSCAEFANNHRAIADALKPLPRLMMDFDEKGHTDEIVKALTTQPSPLTVLLIEESARRGTHVLVEVPAGMEPQQAQQLMQQATGFTPDAAVKDISRCIYMVPDDHTRYISEKLFEPTTLSEAPQPEAQPTTTDTEEKLFKGIAYSSIIKEWWKANGGEPQEGERNVKLHKLAVNLRSICDNRKELMMQVMPRFGLTDSELKSIVDSACKEEPKGISKTMQEIIGQLTGLNDSVGDEADNASSTITLLPSAIKRALPPGLKESLIGVPPAMQVPVLCSLMPLIAAYADGVEVEYCDGERQHLGLMTVVRGDQASGKSVCKNAVKAWKQPMDEADEQARKIEDEWRARHKSRKANEKAPEDPKVVIRSVPITISNSTLLRRMKNAQGHTLYSFGEEMDTLTKTNGAGKWSEKYDIYRLAFDRGEWGQDYNSDQAESGVVNVAYNFTVLGTDGAFKKIFKRDNIENGLSSRTLIARMPDSSFAKMPRYGKRSDEDIATIHEAVTKLQSYVGFIDTPRLRKAIDKWEEEKRLEASKSLDHVLDTYRRRAGVIGFRCGVLAMLLEGKETKLALNFAIFMAEYCLQEQIKAFGEMLEEQKVINAKTEGQRYSANHSVFDQLPPVFTIDELATLKRGFCSPASLRKIICIWRADGWVEKIDKSHWRKTSREV
;
A
#
# COMPACT_ATOMS: atom_id res chain seq x y z
N MET A 1 -34.64 -11.65 -17.45
CA MET A 1 -33.82 -10.45 -17.21
C MET A 1 -33.63 -9.63 -18.48
N ARG A 2 -33.06 -10.16 -19.58
CA ARG A 2 -32.82 -9.35 -20.82
C ARG A 2 -34.09 -8.68 -21.35
N ASN A 3 -35.24 -9.35 -21.33
CA ASN A 3 -36.53 -8.87 -21.86
C ASN A 3 -37.38 -8.11 -20.85
N GLU A 4 -36.81 -7.70 -19.70
CA GLU A 4 -37.52 -6.84 -18.77
C GLU A 4 -37.62 -5.41 -19.36
N PRO A 5 -38.83 -4.79 -19.35
CA PRO A 5 -39.03 -3.45 -19.90
C PRO A 5 -38.05 -2.41 -19.38
N ARG A 6 -37.64 -2.55 -18.13
CA ARG A 6 -36.65 -1.69 -17.49
C ARG A 6 -35.27 -1.73 -18.16
N VAL A 7 -34.83 -2.92 -18.63
CA VAL A 7 -33.53 -3.08 -19.30
C VAL A 7 -33.54 -2.34 -20.65
N ALA A 8 -34.59 -2.48 -21.41
CA ALA A 8 -34.78 -1.78 -22.69
C ALA A 8 -34.81 -0.25 -22.51
N GLU A 9 -35.57 0.23 -21.49
CA GLU A 9 -35.64 1.66 -21.15
C GLU A 9 -34.27 2.22 -20.76
N LEU A 10 -33.52 1.51 -19.91
CA LEU A 10 -32.17 1.92 -19.49
C LEU A 10 -31.21 1.96 -20.69
N CYS A 11 -31.22 0.96 -21.56
CA CYS A 11 -30.36 0.93 -22.75
C CYS A 11 -30.69 2.12 -23.69
N GLN A 12 -31.95 2.42 -23.92
CA GLN A 12 -32.35 3.55 -24.76
C GLN A 12 -31.91 4.90 -24.16
N ARG A 13 -31.94 5.07 -22.85
CA ARG A 13 -31.48 6.28 -22.18
C ARG A 13 -29.95 6.40 -22.23
N ILE A 14 -29.24 5.29 -22.06
CA ILE A 14 -27.77 5.24 -22.19
C ILE A 14 -27.33 5.59 -23.61
N GLU A 15 -28.03 5.08 -24.65
CA GLU A 15 -27.82 5.45 -26.05
C GLU A 15 -28.00 6.95 -26.29
N ASN A 16 -28.95 7.56 -25.58
CA ASN A 16 -29.24 9.00 -25.66
C ASN A 16 -28.26 9.87 -24.86
N GLY A 17 -27.23 9.27 -24.23
CA GLY A 17 -26.13 9.98 -23.54
C GLY A 17 -26.18 9.98 -22.03
N GLU A 18 -27.12 9.27 -21.38
CA GLU A 18 -27.19 9.14 -19.92
C GLU A 18 -26.29 8.01 -19.43
N ASP A 19 -25.00 8.12 -19.67
CA ASP A 19 -23.97 7.09 -19.40
C ASP A 19 -23.93 6.58 -17.97
N GLU A 20 -24.31 7.40 -16.99
CA GLU A 20 -24.33 7.06 -15.56
C GLU A 20 -25.32 5.93 -15.23
N LEU A 21 -26.34 5.74 -16.07
CA LEU A 21 -27.35 4.69 -15.86
C LEU A 21 -26.82 3.29 -16.17
N LYS A 22 -25.66 3.15 -16.82
CA LYS A 22 -25.05 1.84 -17.12
C LYS A 22 -24.90 0.96 -15.87
N HIS A 23 -24.63 1.55 -14.72
CA HIS A 23 -24.49 0.81 -13.46
C HIS A 23 -25.80 0.22 -12.90
N GLN A 24 -26.94 0.59 -13.47
CA GLN A 24 -28.25 0.05 -13.08
C GLN A 24 -28.66 -1.15 -13.94
N LEU A 25 -27.95 -1.43 -15.02
CA LEU A 25 -28.17 -2.62 -15.84
C LEU A 25 -27.74 -3.88 -15.08
N PRO A 26 -28.49 -4.97 -15.22
CA PRO A 26 -28.06 -6.28 -14.71
C PRO A 26 -26.73 -6.69 -15.37
N VAL A 27 -25.92 -7.45 -14.63
CA VAL A 27 -24.64 -7.96 -15.14
C VAL A 27 -24.60 -9.48 -15.12
N TRP A 28 -23.79 -10.08 -15.98
CA TRP A 28 -23.49 -11.51 -15.94
C TRP A 28 -22.00 -11.75 -16.21
N THR A 29 -21.51 -12.94 -15.83
CA THR A 29 -20.11 -13.33 -15.97
C THR A 29 -19.99 -14.44 -17.01
N PRO A 30 -19.58 -14.13 -18.25
CA PRO A 30 -19.56 -15.12 -19.35
C PRO A 30 -18.46 -16.16 -19.20
N SER A 31 -17.38 -15.88 -18.49
CA SER A 31 -16.19 -16.72 -18.39
C SER A 31 -16.11 -17.53 -17.10
N CYS A 32 -17.10 -17.40 -16.20
CA CYS A 32 -17.17 -18.19 -14.97
C CYS A 32 -18.62 -18.40 -14.55
N ALA A 33 -19.00 -19.67 -14.33
CA ALA A 33 -20.36 -20.06 -13.97
C ALA A 33 -20.67 -19.91 -12.49
N GLU A 34 -19.65 -19.99 -11.61
CA GLU A 34 -19.84 -19.94 -10.17
C GLU A 34 -18.63 -19.35 -9.46
N PHE A 35 -18.87 -18.47 -8.49
CA PHE A 35 -17.87 -17.86 -7.63
C PHE A 35 -18.14 -18.18 -6.15
N ALA A 36 -17.09 -18.38 -5.36
CA ALA A 36 -17.21 -18.61 -3.93
C ALA A 36 -17.84 -17.37 -3.24
N ASN A 37 -18.79 -17.65 -2.32
CA ASN A 37 -19.44 -16.61 -1.52
C ASN A 37 -20.10 -15.47 -2.33
N ASN A 38 -20.47 -15.73 -3.59
CA ASN A 38 -20.95 -14.69 -4.52
C ASN A 38 -19.97 -13.49 -4.66
N HIS A 39 -18.71 -13.70 -4.37
CA HIS A 39 -17.67 -12.68 -4.50
C HIS A 39 -16.91 -12.86 -5.83
N ARG A 40 -17.08 -11.91 -6.73
CA ARG A 40 -16.55 -11.95 -8.08
C ARG A 40 -15.08 -11.51 -8.10
N ALA A 41 -14.17 -12.46 -7.87
CA ALA A 41 -12.73 -12.28 -8.01
C ALA A 41 -12.10 -13.52 -8.67
N ILE A 42 -10.95 -13.36 -9.31
CA ILE A 42 -10.26 -14.48 -9.99
C ILE A 42 -9.96 -15.60 -9.00
N ALA A 43 -9.56 -15.27 -7.77
CA ALA A 43 -9.26 -16.23 -6.71
C ALA A 43 -10.49 -17.03 -6.21
N ASP A 44 -11.70 -16.50 -6.43
CA ASP A 44 -12.95 -17.08 -5.96
C ASP A 44 -13.72 -17.82 -7.06
N ALA A 45 -13.15 -17.94 -8.27
CA ALA A 45 -13.76 -18.65 -9.38
C ALA A 45 -13.80 -20.18 -9.11
N LEU A 46 -14.98 -20.72 -8.89
CA LEU A 46 -15.19 -22.15 -8.63
C LEU A 46 -15.37 -22.96 -9.91
N LYS A 47 -16.03 -22.37 -10.92
CA LYS A 47 -16.32 -23.01 -12.19
C LYS A 47 -15.96 -22.11 -13.37
N PRO A 48 -14.67 -21.94 -13.68
CA PRO A 48 -14.23 -21.22 -14.87
C PRO A 48 -14.72 -21.94 -16.13
N LEU A 49 -15.13 -21.18 -17.13
CA LEU A 49 -15.56 -21.68 -18.45
C LEU A 49 -14.46 -21.35 -19.47
N PRO A 50 -14.21 -22.19 -20.48
CA PRO A 50 -13.24 -21.92 -21.53
C PRO A 50 -13.78 -20.87 -22.52
N ARG A 51 -14.16 -19.71 -22.00
CA ARG A 51 -14.81 -18.63 -22.74
C ARG A 51 -14.15 -17.30 -22.42
N LEU A 52 -13.99 -16.46 -23.44
CA LEU A 52 -13.47 -15.11 -23.28
C LEU A 52 -14.44 -14.13 -23.92
N MET A 53 -14.82 -13.09 -23.19
CA MET A 53 -15.55 -11.97 -23.72
C MET A 53 -14.55 -10.96 -24.28
N MET A 54 -14.82 -10.45 -25.47
CA MET A 54 -14.08 -9.36 -26.12
C MET A 54 -14.98 -8.16 -26.26
N ASP A 55 -14.49 -7.00 -25.91
CA ASP A 55 -15.21 -5.72 -25.99
C ASP A 55 -14.54 -4.85 -27.04
N PHE A 56 -15.29 -4.47 -28.07
CA PHE A 56 -14.86 -3.57 -29.13
C PHE A 56 -15.56 -2.24 -28.89
N ASP A 57 -14.85 -1.25 -28.41
CA ASP A 57 -15.38 0.07 -28.02
C ASP A 57 -15.78 0.95 -29.22
N GLU A 58 -15.34 0.61 -30.42
CA GLU A 58 -15.66 1.37 -31.64
C GLU A 58 -17.17 1.25 -31.98
N LYS A 59 -17.85 2.41 -31.97
CA LYS A 59 -19.30 2.46 -32.14
C LYS A 59 -19.72 2.28 -33.61
N GLY A 60 -20.81 1.54 -33.82
CA GLY A 60 -21.46 1.45 -35.13
C GLY A 60 -20.85 0.43 -36.09
N HIS A 61 -19.86 -0.34 -35.68
CA HIS A 61 -19.19 -1.36 -36.51
C HIS A 61 -19.62 -2.79 -36.20
N THR A 62 -20.71 -2.98 -35.44
CA THR A 62 -21.18 -4.32 -35.05
C THR A 62 -21.49 -5.18 -36.26
N ASP A 63 -22.16 -4.63 -37.30
CA ASP A 63 -22.51 -5.39 -38.52
C ASP A 63 -21.28 -5.79 -39.35
N GLU A 64 -20.22 -4.98 -39.35
CA GLU A 64 -18.94 -5.30 -40.01
C GLU A 64 -18.23 -6.45 -39.25
N ILE A 65 -18.23 -6.41 -37.93
CA ILE A 65 -17.66 -7.47 -37.08
C ILE A 65 -18.44 -8.77 -37.25
N VAL A 66 -19.79 -8.71 -37.25
CA VAL A 66 -20.66 -9.88 -37.54
C VAL A 66 -20.31 -10.46 -38.92
N LYS A 67 -20.24 -9.64 -39.94
CA LYS A 67 -19.91 -10.09 -41.29
C LYS A 67 -18.54 -10.75 -41.37
N ALA A 68 -17.53 -10.16 -40.74
CA ALA A 68 -16.18 -10.71 -40.71
C ALA A 68 -16.10 -12.08 -40.02
N LEU A 69 -16.87 -12.27 -38.94
CA LEU A 69 -16.83 -13.49 -38.13
C LEU A 69 -17.79 -14.59 -38.56
N THR A 70 -18.80 -14.27 -39.39
CA THR A 70 -19.81 -15.23 -39.85
C THR A 70 -19.66 -15.63 -41.33
N THR A 71 -18.98 -14.81 -42.15
CA THR A 71 -18.83 -15.06 -43.60
C THR A 71 -17.56 -15.86 -43.91
N GLN A 72 -16.55 -15.79 -43.08
CA GLN A 72 -15.31 -16.57 -43.19
C GLN A 72 -15.13 -17.46 -41.95
N PRO A 73 -14.34 -18.55 -42.02
CA PRO A 73 -14.04 -19.33 -40.84
C PRO A 73 -13.36 -18.46 -39.77
N SER A 74 -14.07 -18.22 -38.68
CA SER A 74 -13.49 -17.51 -37.52
C SER A 74 -12.35 -18.32 -36.91
N PRO A 75 -11.25 -17.70 -36.49
CA PRO A 75 -10.13 -18.38 -35.87
C PRO A 75 -10.50 -19.00 -34.51
N LEU A 76 -11.57 -18.55 -33.88
CA LEU A 76 -12.13 -19.08 -32.65
C LEU A 76 -13.64 -19.34 -32.83
N THR A 77 -14.18 -20.29 -32.04
CA THR A 77 -15.63 -20.54 -32.05
C THR A 77 -16.34 -19.35 -31.41
N VAL A 78 -17.12 -18.62 -32.23
CA VAL A 78 -17.95 -17.50 -31.75
C VAL A 78 -19.21 -18.04 -31.13
N LEU A 79 -19.52 -17.64 -29.90
CA LEU A 79 -20.68 -18.07 -29.13
C LEU A 79 -21.81 -17.02 -29.13
N LEU A 80 -21.46 -15.73 -29.06
CA LEU A 80 -22.40 -14.61 -29.02
C LEU A 80 -21.75 -13.38 -29.63
N ILE A 81 -22.52 -12.62 -30.41
CA ILE A 81 -22.20 -11.24 -30.79
C ILE A 81 -23.41 -10.38 -30.47
N GLU A 82 -23.22 -9.34 -29.69
CA GLU A 82 -24.26 -8.38 -29.33
C GLU A 82 -23.73 -6.94 -29.37
N GLU A 83 -24.62 -6.01 -29.65
CA GLU A 83 -24.35 -4.58 -29.55
C GLU A 83 -24.47 -4.16 -28.09
N SER A 84 -23.45 -3.51 -27.55
CA SER A 84 -23.46 -3.04 -26.16
C SER A 84 -24.42 -1.85 -25.97
N ALA A 85 -24.80 -1.55 -24.73
CA ALA A 85 -25.66 -0.40 -24.40
C ALA A 85 -25.11 0.97 -24.87
N ARG A 86 -23.82 1.04 -25.24
CA ARG A 86 -23.17 2.24 -25.79
C ARG A 86 -22.86 2.13 -27.27
N ARG A 87 -23.41 1.13 -27.94
CA ARG A 87 -23.19 0.84 -29.36
C ARG A 87 -21.78 0.38 -29.76
N GLY A 88 -20.98 -0.11 -28.81
CA GLY A 88 -19.82 -0.96 -29.06
C GLY A 88 -20.25 -2.40 -29.30
N THR A 89 -19.32 -3.33 -29.52
CA THR A 89 -19.63 -4.72 -29.82
C THR A 89 -19.01 -5.66 -28.81
N HIS A 90 -19.82 -6.50 -28.20
CA HIS A 90 -19.36 -7.64 -27.37
C HIS A 90 -19.30 -8.90 -28.22
N VAL A 91 -18.18 -9.62 -28.18
CA VAL A 91 -18.01 -10.91 -28.85
C VAL A 91 -17.56 -11.95 -27.83
N LEU A 92 -18.38 -12.95 -27.55
CA LEU A 92 -18.04 -14.08 -26.70
C LEU A 92 -17.50 -15.21 -27.57
N VAL A 93 -16.30 -15.68 -27.27
CA VAL A 93 -15.68 -16.82 -27.98
C VAL A 93 -15.32 -17.94 -27.01
N GLU A 94 -15.28 -19.16 -27.55
CA GLU A 94 -14.66 -20.30 -26.87
C GLU A 94 -13.15 -20.27 -27.11
N VAL A 95 -12.38 -20.40 -26.03
CA VAL A 95 -10.91 -20.35 -26.05
C VAL A 95 -10.36 -21.75 -25.86
N PRO A 96 -9.55 -22.29 -26.79
CA PRO A 96 -8.90 -23.59 -26.65
C PRO A 96 -8.05 -23.68 -25.38
N ALA A 97 -7.92 -24.87 -24.81
CA ALA A 97 -7.09 -25.12 -23.65
C ALA A 97 -5.63 -24.73 -23.94
N GLY A 98 -5.05 -23.95 -23.03
CA GLY A 98 -3.65 -23.48 -23.15
C GLY A 98 -3.45 -22.21 -24.00
N MET A 99 -4.49 -21.62 -24.55
CA MET A 99 -4.39 -20.33 -25.28
C MET A 99 -4.55 -19.19 -24.26
N GLU A 100 -3.59 -18.28 -24.26
CA GLU A 100 -3.66 -17.08 -23.44
C GLU A 100 -4.70 -16.06 -23.98
N PRO A 101 -5.40 -15.31 -23.10
CA PRO A 101 -6.39 -14.31 -23.52
C PRO A 101 -5.87 -13.31 -24.55
N GLN A 102 -4.62 -12.89 -24.45
CA GLN A 102 -3.97 -11.96 -25.36
C GLN A 102 -3.80 -12.55 -26.78
N GLN A 103 -3.51 -13.85 -26.89
CA GLN A 103 -3.42 -14.55 -28.16
C GLN A 103 -4.79 -14.62 -28.84
N ALA A 104 -5.84 -14.94 -28.06
CA ALA A 104 -7.21 -14.95 -28.56
C ALA A 104 -7.64 -13.55 -29.06
N GLN A 105 -7.32 -12.48 -28.33
CA GLN A 105 -7.58 -11.10 -28.76
C GLN A 105 -6.84 -10.73 -30.05
N GLN A 106 -5.59 -11.12 -30.21
CA GLN A 106 -4.81 -10.87 -31.44
C GLN A 106 -5.40 -11.59 -32.65
N LEU A 107 -5.83 -12.84 -32.49
CA LEU A 107 -6.49 -13.59 -33.56
C LEU A 107 -7.80 -12.93 -33.99
N MET A 108 -8.60 -12.46 -33.04
CA MET A 108 -9.86 -11.79 -33.34
C MET A 108 -9.65 -10.41 -33.94
N GLN A 109 -8.62 -9.68 -33.54
CA GLN A 109 -8.20 -8.43 -34.15
C GLN A 109 -7.82 -8.63 -35.62
N GLN A 110 -7.06 -9.68 -35.91
CA GLN A 110 -6.68 -10.01 -37.30
C GLN A 110 -7.90 -10.41 -38.16
N ALA A 111 -8.86 -11.12 -37.56
CA ALA A 111 -10.05 -11.58 -38.27
C ALA A 111 -11.07 -10.45 -38.54
N THR A 112 -11.22 -9.52 -37.60
CA THR A 112 -12.21 -8.45 -37.67
C THR A 112 -11.66 -7.14 -38.23
N GLY A 113 -10.36 -6.89 -38.12
CA GLY A 113 -9.74 -5.60 -38.41
C GLY A 113 -9.90 -4.55 -37.30
N PHE A 114 -10.65 -4.86 -36.21
CA PHE A 114 -10.92 -3.98 -35.09
C PHE A 114 -10.14 -4.44 -33.85
N THR A 115 -9.74 -3.50 -33.00
CA THR A 115 -8.92 -3.83 -31.80
C THR A 115 -9.82 -4.02 -30.57
N PRO A 116 -9.88 -5.23 -29.97
CA PRO A 116 -10.61 -5.44 -28.75
C PRO A 116 -9.92 -4.76 -27.55
N ASP A 117 -10.70 -4.35 -26.52
CA ASP A 117 -10.17 -3.78 -25.30
C ASP A 117 -9.23 -4.76 -24.59
N ALA A 118 -7.95 -4.40 -24.51
CA ALA A 118 -6.90 -5.22 -23.89
C ALA A 118 -7.08 -5.41 -22.37
N ALA A 119 -7.94 -4.62 -21.73
CA ALA A 119 -8.27 -4.76 -20.31
C ALA A 119 -9.21 -5.95 -20.03
N VAL A 120 -9.92 -6.45 -21.03
CA VAL A 120 -10.87 -7.57 -20.91
C VAL A 120 -10.14 -8.89 -21.11
N LYS A 121 -9.47 -9.39 -20.05
CA LYS A 121 -8.64 -10.61 -20.11
C LYS A 121 -8.77 -11.55 -18.91
N ASP A 122 -9.62 -11.26 -17.95
CA ASP A 122 -9.78 -12.09 -16.77
C ASP A 122 -11.15 -12.75 -16.68
N ILE A 123 -11.21 -13.90 -15.99
CA ILE A 123 -12.41 -14.72 -15.85
C ILE A 123 -13.47 -14.11 -14.93
N SER A 124 -13.15 -13.10 -14.17
CA SER A 124 -14.08 -12.40 -13.27
C SER A 124 -14.80 -11.24 -13.96
N ARG A 125 -14.46 -10.94 -15.23
CA ARG A 125 -15.07 -9.84 -15.95
C ARG A 125 -16.58 -10.06 -16.13
N CYS A 126 -17.37 -9.05 -15.79
CA CYS A 126 -18.79 -9.03 -16.09
C CYS A 126 -19.10 -8.10 -17.25
N ILE A 127 -20.19 -8.38 -17.93
CA ILE A 127 -20.78 -7.50 -18.92
C ILE A 127 -22.20 -7.11 -18.51
N TYR A 128 -22.62 -5.94 -18.95
CA TYR A 128 -23.96 -5.44 -18.75
C TYR A 128 -24.92 -6.10 -19.71
N MET A 129 -26.05 -6.60 -19.22
CA MET A 129 -27.07 -7.21 -20.05
C MET A 129 -27.73 -6.15 -20.91
N VAL A 130 -27.97 -6.51 -22.16
CA VAL A 130 -28.72 -5.73 -23.14
C VAL A 130 -29.96 -6.51 -23.59
N PRO A 131 -30.99 -5.87 -24.14
CA PRO A 131 -32.17 -6.55 -24.65
C PRO A 131 -31.84 -7.51 -25.81
N ASP A 132 -32.73 -8.46 -26.08
CA ASP A 132 -32.50 -9.48 -27.12
C ASP A 132 -32.38 -8.90 -28.54
N ASP A 133 -32.97 -7.76 -28.82
CA ASP A 133 -32.87 -7.05 -30.11
C ASP A 133 -31.47 -6.49 -30.37
N HIS A 134 -30.63 -6.37 -29.36
CA HIS A 134 -29.20 -6.05 -29.46
C HIS A 134 -28.36 -7.27 -29.90
N THR A 135 -28.89 -8.48 -29.81
CA THR A 135 -28.18 -9.69 -30.22
C THR A 135 -28.12 -9.82 -31.74
N ARG A 136 -26.91 -9.92 -32.27
CA ARG A 136 -26.66 -10.02 -33.74
C ARG A 136 -26.34 -11.46 -34.15
N TYR A 137 -25.72 -12.23 -33.28
CA TYR A 137 -25.43 -13.65 -33.51
C TYR A 137 -25.42 -14.41 -32.20
N ILE A 138 -25.99 -15.61 -32.20
CA ILE A 138 -25.96 -16.54 -31.11
C ILE A 138 -25.78 -17.98 -31.63
N SER A 139 -24.81 -18.69 -31.06
CA SER A 139 -24.55 -20.09 -31.38
C SER A 139 -25.29 -21.01 -30.43
N GLU A 140 -25.83 -22.13 -30.92
CA GLU A 140 -26.43 -23.19 -30.08
C GLU A 140 -25.44 -23.73 -29.06
N LYS A 141 -24.15 -23.74 -29.37
CA LYS A 141 -23.07 -24.13 -28.46
C LYS A 141 -23.00 -23.29 -27.18
N LEU A 142 -23.56 -22.08 -27.16
CA LEU A 142 -23.63 -21.28 -25.95
C LEU A 142 -24.43 -21.98 -24.83
N PHE A 143 -25.44 -22.76 -25.21
CA PHE A 143 -26.37 -23.43 -24.31
C PHE A 143 -26.03 -24.91 -24.07
N GLU A 144 -25.05 -25.46 -24.79
CA GLU A 144 -24.58 -26.80 -24.54
C GLU A 144 -23.90 -26.87 -23.15
N PRO A 145 -24.19 -27.94 -22.35
CA PRO A 145 -23.45 -28.15 -21.13
C PRO A 145 -21.97 -28.25 -21.48
N THR A 146 -21.15 -27.31 -21.01
CA THR A 146 -19.72 -27.41 -21.15
C THR A 146 -19.28 -28.61 -20.33
N THR A 147 -19.11 -29.76 -20.97
CA THR A 147 -18.41 -30.90 -20.39
C THR A 147 -16.99 -30.42 -20.15
N LEU A 148 -16.64 -30.21 -18.88
CA LEU A 148 -15.23 -30.13 -18.47
C LEU A 148 -14.65 -31.48 -18.92
N SER A 149 -14.01 -31.50 -20.07
CA SER A 149 -13.24 -32.63 -20.54
C SER A 149 -12.17 -32.88 -19.49
N GLU A 150 -12.34 -33.97 -18.73
CA GLU A 150 -11.23 -34.58 -18.03
C GLU A 150 -10.14 -34.76 -19.07
N ALA A 151 -8.99 -34.16 -18.85
CA ALA A 151 -7.85 -34.30 -19.74
C ALA A 151 -7.56 -35.78 -19.96
N PRO A 152 -7.41 -36.27 -21.22
CA PRO A 152 -7.09 -37.67 -21.46
C PRO A 152 -5.73 -37.96 -20.79
N GLN A 153 -5.71 -39.01 -20.00
CA GLN A 153 -4.47 -39.61 -19.50
C GLN A 153 -3.62 -40.00 -20.70
N PRO A 154 -2.37 -39.58 -20.79
CA PRO A 154 -1.45 -40.10 -21.79
C PRO A 154 -0.99 -41.47 -21.34
N GLU A 155 -1.26 -42.47 -22.18
CA GLU A 155 -0.57 -43.74 -22.15
C GLU A 155 0.94 -43.57 -22.26
N ALA A 156 1.65 -44.36 -21.48
CA ALA A 156 3.09 -44.35 -21.39
C ALA A 156 3.74 -44.73 -22.71
N GLN A 157 4.61 -43.86 -23.22
CA GLN A 157 5.84 -44.31 -23.92
C GLN A 157 6.99 -43.32 -23.64
N PRO A 158 8.23 -43.85 -23.61
CA PRO A 158 9.34 -43.21 -22.94
C PRO A 158 10.19 -42.34 -23.88
N THR A 159 10.70 -41.26 -23.41
CA THR A 159 12.07 -40.77 -23.56
C THR A 159 12.20 -39.26 -23.57
N THR A 160 13.18 -38.85 -22.78
CA THR A 160 14.07 -37.67 -22.82
C THR A 160 13.50 -36.30 -22.44
N THR A 161 13.71 -36.00 -21.14
CA THR A 161 14.36 -34.80 -20.57
C THR A 161 14.20 -33.46 -21.28
N ASP A 162 13.31 -32.62 -20.70
CA ASP A 162 13.68 -31.27 -20.25
C ASP A 162 12.67 -30.89 -19.13
N THR A 163 13.07 -31.19 -17.92
CA THR A 163 12.30 -30.85 -16.70
C THR A 163 12.63 -29.42 -16.36
N GLU A 164 11.72 -28.49 -16.60
CA GLU A 164 11.80 -27.17 -15.97
C GLU A 164 11.85 -27.38 -14.45
N GLU A 165 13.02 -27.15 -13.89
CA GLU A 165 13.30 -27.33 -12.47
C GLU A 165 12.48 -26.32 -11.67
N LYS A 166 11.58 -26.81 -10.79
CA LYS A 166 10.72 -25.93 -9.99
C LYS A 166 11.53 -25.21 -8.93
N LEU A 167 11.30 -23.92 -8.82
CA LEU A 167 12.07 -23.02 -7.97
C LEU A 167 11.21 -22.46 -6.83
N PHE A 168 11.78 -22.39 -5.63
CA PHE A 168 11.27 -21.61 -4.50
C PHE A 168 12.19 -20.40 -4.30
N LYS A 169 11.69 -19.19 -4.54
CA LYS A 169 12.47 -17.94 -4.47
C LYS A 169 13.79 -17.99 -5.26
N GLY A 170 13.78 -18.60 -6.44
CA GLY A 170 14.95 -18.74 -7.29
C GLY A 170 15.88 -19.90 -6.95
N ILE A 171 15.57 -20.74 -5.95
CA ILE A 171 16.33 -21.92 -5.54
C ILE A 171 15.56 -23.16 -5.96
N ALA A 172 16.24 -24.12 -6.60
CA ALA A 172 15.64 -25.39 -6.96
C ALA A 172 15.16 -26.16 -5.73
N TYR A 173 13.93 -26.68 -5.75
CA TYR A 173 13.42 -27.52 -4.65
C TYR A 173 14.32 -28.75 -4.42
N SER A 174 14.92 -29.31 -5.48
CA SER A 174 15.90 -30.40 -5.42
C SER A 174 17.09 -30.02 -4.52
N SER A 175 17.63 -28.82 -4.65
CA SER A 175 18.74 -28.31 -3.84
C SER A 175 18.34 -28.10 -2.36
N ILE A 176 17.15 -27.56 -2.12
CA ILE A 176 16.61 -27.40 -0.75
C ILE A 176 16.45 -28.76 -0.07
N ILE A 177 15.87 -29.74 -0.76
CA ILE A 177 15.66 -31.08 -0.24
C ILE A 177 16.99 -31.78 0.04
N LYS A 178 17.97 -31.62 -0.84
CA LYS A 178 19.32 -32.20 -0.66
C LYS A 178 20.01 -31.66 0.59
N GLU A 179 19.98 -30.37 0.83
CA GLU A 179 20.55 -29.78 2.05
C GLU A 179 19.71 -30.14 3.30
N TRP A 180 18.38 -30.27 3.15
CA TRP A 180 17.54 -30.73 4.24
C TRP A 180 17.89 -32.15 4.69
N TRP A 181 18.18 -33.08 3.76
CA TRP A 181 18.65 -34.42 4.06
C TRP A 181 19.97 -34.38 4.83
N LYS A 182 20.94 -33.56 4.40
CA LYS A 182 22.22 -33.41 5.13
C LYS A 182 22.00 -32.96 6.58
N ALA A 183 21.12 -31.98 6.80
CA ALA A 183 20.82 -31.44 8.12
C ALA A 183 19.99 -32.40 9.00
N ASN A 184 19.31 -33.41 8.44
CA ASN A 184 18.41 -34.31 9.14
C ASN A 184 18.84 -35.81 9.12
N GLY A 185 20.13 -36.06 9.04
CA GLY A 185 20.71 -37.41 9.17
C GLY A 185 20.68 -38.25 7.90
N GLY A 186 20.69 -37.60 6.71
CA GLY A 186 20.80 -38.24 5.42
C GLY A 186 19.48 -38.77 4.85
N GLU A 187 19.57 -39.23 3.60
CA GLU A 187 18.42 -39.82 2.89
C GLU A 187 17.88 -41.07 3.59
N PRO A 188 16.59 -41.41 3.41
CA PRO A 188 15.98 -42.56 4.10
C PRO A 188 16.54 -43.88 3.63
N GLN A 189 16.85 -44.79 4.59
CA GLN A 189 17.18 -46.18 4.31
C GLN A 189 15.92 -47.06 4.30
N GLU A 190 16.09 -48.32 3.86
CA GLU A 190 15.00 -49.30 3.84
C GLU A 190 14.38 -49.49 5.26
N GLY A 191 13.09 -49.27 5.37
CA GLY A 191 12.38 -49.27 6.67
C GLY A 191 12.10 -47.91 7.30
N GLU A 192 12.84 -46.85 6.93
CA GLU A 192 12.65 -45.51 7.50
C GLU A 192 11.89 -44.54 6.56
N ARG A 193 11.60 -44.97 5.34
CA ARG A 193 11.10 -44.11 4.24
C ARG A 193 9.86 -43.31 4.62
N ASN A 194 8.84 -43.95 5.17
CA ASN A 194 7.58 -43.28 5.48
C ASN A 194 7.73 -42.21 6.55
N VAL A 195 8.52 -42.48 7.61
CA VAL A 195 8.73 -41.55 8.71
C VAL A 195 9.54 -40.34 8.26
N LYS A 196 10.65 -40.58 7.55
CA LYS A 196 11.52 -39.51 7.07
C LYS A 196 10.87 -38.65 5.97
N LEU A 197 10.13 -39.29 5.05
CA LEU A 197 9.38 -38.55 4.02
C LEU A 197 8.22 -37.75 4.62
N HIS A 198 7.53 -38.27 5.65
CA HIS A 198 6.51 -37.50 6.35
C HIS A 198 7.13 -36.28 7.05
N LYS A 199 8.30 -36.42 7.69
CA LYS A 199 9.03 -35.31 8.32
C LYS A 199 9.45 -34.27 7.27
N LEU A 200 9.92 -34.69 6.09
CA LEU A 200 10.21 -33.80 4.98
C LEU A 200 8.95 -33.09 4.49
N ALA A 201 7.85 -33.80 4.29
CA ALA A 201 6.56 -33.24 3.84
C ALA A 201 6.04 -32.16 4.79
N VAL A 202 6.11 -32.37 6.11
CA VAL A 202 5.73 -31.38 7.14
C VAL A 202 6.58 -30.09 7.03
N ASN A 203 7.86 -30.20 6.65
CA ASN A 203 8.72 -29.04 6.46
C ASN A 203 8.54 -28.36 5.10
N LEU A 204 8.35 -29.14 4.02
CA LEU A 204 8.12 -28.61 2.68
C LEU A 204 6.79 -27.88 2.51
N ARG A 205 5.73 -28.30 3.23
CA ARG A 205 4.40 -27.72 3.06
C ARG A 205 4.40 -26.20 3.26
N SER A 206 5.24 -25.67 4.12
CA SER A 206 5.34 -24.23 4.40
C SER A 206 5.99 -23.41 3.26
N ILE A 207 6.83 -24.05 2.45
CA ILE A 207 7.46 -23.45 1.26
C ILE A 207 6.78 -23.86 -0.05
N CYS A 208 5.83 -24.78 0.02
CA CYS A 208 4.93 -25.16 -1.07
C CYS A 208 3.53 -24.50 -0.94
N ASP A 209 3.35 -23.50 -0.07
CA ASP A 209 2.08 -22.82 0.21
C ASP A 209 0.94 -23.80 0.55
N ASN A 210 1.27 -24.90 1.21
CA ASN A 210 0.36 -26.01 1.55
C ASN A 210 -0.34 -26.64 0.32
N ARG A 211 0.20 -26.44 -0.90
CA ARG A 211 -0.34 -27.01 -2.15
C ARG A 211 0.14 -28.43 -2.33
N LYS A 212 -0.77 -29.37 -2.16
CA LYS A 212 -0.49 -30.81 -2.24
C LYS A 212 0.08 -31.23 -3.60
N GLU A 213 -0.43 -30.65 -4.68
CA GLU A 213 0.02 -30.94 -6.05
C GLU A 213 1.48 -30.55 -6.26
N LEU A 214 1.90 -29.40 -5.74
CA LEU A 214 3.30 -28.96 -5.80
C LEU A 214 4.18 -29.88 -4.94
N MET A 215 3.73 -30.27 -3.74
CA MET A 215 4.44 -31.20 -2.87
C MET A 215 4.62 -32.57 -3.52
N MET A 216 3.61 -33.09 -4.21
CA MET A 216 3.69 -34.35 -4.96
C MET A 216 4.71 -34.30 -6.12
N GLN A 217 4.93 -33.10 -6.68
CA GLN A 217 5.86 -32.89 -7.79
C GLN A 217 7.32 -32.73 -7.34
N VAL A 218 7.55 -32.10 -6.18
CA VAL A 218 8.91 -31.77 -5.70
C VAL A 218 9.48 -32.78 -4.73
N MET A 219 8.63 -33.61 -4.09
CA MET A 219 9.08 -34.61 -3.13
C MET A 219 9.75 -35.82 -3.83
N PRO A 220 10.90 -36.27 -3.32
CA PRO A 220 11.55 -37.48 -3.82
C PRO A 220 10.76 -38.73 -3.43
N ARG A 221 10.73 -39.72 -4.31
CA ARG A 221 9.87 -40.92 -4.17
C ARG A 221 10.52 -42.06 -3.41
N PHE A 222 11.83 -42.23 -3.52
CA PHE A 222 12.59 -43.34 -2.93
C PHE A 222 11.92 -44.73 -3.12
N GLY A 223 11.33 -44.94 -4.31
CA GLY A 223 10.67 -46.20 -4.65
C GLY A 223 9.22 -46.36 -4.11
N LEU A 224 8.62 -45.32 -3.52
CA LEU A 224 7.21 -45.29 -3.17
C LEU A 224 6.33 -45.06 -4.40
N THR A 225 5.17 -45.70 -4.38
CA THR A 225 4.11 -45.45 -5.36
C THR A 225 3.46 -44.10 -5.16
N ASP A 226 2.79 -43.60 -6.19
CA ASP A 226 2.05 -42.31 -6.09
C ASP A 226 0.99 -42.33 -4.99
N SER A 227 0.36 -43.44 -4.78
CA SER A 227 -0.65 -43.64 -3.73
C SER A 227 -0.05 -43.51 -2.32
N GLU A 228 1.13 -44.10 -2.10
CA GLU A 228 1.85 -44.03 -0.82
C GLU A 228 2.36 -42.64 -0.54
N LEU A 229 2.97 -41.99 -1.54
CA LEU A 229 3.44 -40.60 -1.42
C LEU A 229 2.28 -39.65 -1.15
N LYS A 230 1.14 -39.82 -1.85
CA LYS A 230 -0.07 -39.05 -1.63
C LYS A 230 -0.59 -39.20 -0.20
N SER A 231 -0.59 -40.42 0.35
CA SER A 231 -0.98 -40.65 1.74
C SER A 231 -0.09 -39.90 2.75
N ILE A 232 1.23 -39.84 2.48
CA ILE A 232 2.20 -39.10 3.30
C ILE A 232 1.94 -37.58 3.22
N VAL A 233 1.75 -37.04 2.02
CA VAL A 233 1.43 -35.63 1.80
C VAL A 233 0.09 -35.25 2.45
N ASP A 234 -0.93 -36.06 2.25
CA ASP A 234 -2.26 -35.85 2.87
C ASP A 234 -2.19 -35.87 4.40
N SER A 235 -1.37 -36.77 4.96
CA SER A 235 -1.15 -36.83 6.41
C SER A 235 -0.42 -35.59 6.92
N ALA A 236 0.62 -35.14 6.23
CA ALA A 236 1.37 -33.94 6.59
C ALA A 236 0.51 -32.67 6.52
N CYS A 237 -0.47 -32.60 5.62
CA CYS A 237 -1.35 -31.45 5.43
C CYS A 237 -2.60 -31.45 6.34
N LYS A 238 -2.81 -32.45 7.17
CA LYS A 238 -3.94 -32.50 8.14
C LYS A 238 -3.78 -31.56 9.32
N GLU A 239 -2.56 -31.25 9.74
CA GLU A 239 -2.30 -30.31 10.83
C GLU A 239 -2.42 -28.86 10.35
N GLU A 240 -2.70 -27.93 11.27
CA GLU A 240 -2.69 -26.49 10.95
C GLU A 240 -1.31 -26.07 10.37
N PRO A 241 -1.30 -25.17 9.35
CA PRO A 241 -0.03 -24.71 8.76
C PRO A 241 0.80 -23.98 9.81
N LYS A 242 2.00 -24.51 10.06
CA LYS A 242 3.04 -23.85 10.87
C LYS A 242 3.95 -23.08 9.93
N GLY A 243 4.55 -21.97 10.39
CA GLY A 243 5.54 -21.23 9.62
C GLY A 243 6.75 -22.08 9.21
N ILE A 244 7.63 -21.54 8.38
CA ILE A 244 8.87 -22.22 7.94
C ILE A 244 9.71 -22.59 9.17
N SER A 245 10.13 -23.86 9.28
CA SER A 245 10.94 -24.31 10.39
C SER A 245 12.34 -23.67 10.37
N LYS A 246 12.97 -23.50 11.57
CA LYS A 246 14.31 -22.91 11.68
C LYS A 246 15.33 -23.61 10.76
N THR A 247 15.34 -24.94 10.76
CA THR A 247 16.22 -25.73 9.89
C THR A 247 15.99 -25.44 8.40
N MET A 248 14.74 -25.26 7.98
CA MET A 248 14.41 -24.94 6.60
C MET A 248 14.81 -23.49 6.25
N GLN A 249 14.68 -22.55 7.21
CA GLN A 249 15.17 -21.17 7.05
C GLN A 249 16.69 -21.11 6.89
N GLU A 250 17.43 -21.86 7.72
CA GLU A 250 18.89 -21.94 7.67
C GLU A 250 19.36 -22.52 6.32
N ILE A 251 18.72 -23.58 5.83
CA ILE A 251 19.04 -24.19 4.54
C ILE A 251 18.80 -23.22 3.38
N ILE A 252 17.66 -22.54 3.39
CA ILE A 252 17.34 -21.55 2.37
C ILE A 252 18.36 -20.40 2.41
N GLY A 253 18.74 -19.93 3.59
CA GLY A 253 19.77 -18.91 3.80
C GLY A 253 21.15 -19.33 3.26
N GLN A 254 21.57 -20.58 3.49
CA GLN A 254 22.83 -21.13 2.95
C GLN A 254 22.84 -21.21 1.42
N LEU A 255 21.72 -21.59 0.82
CA LEU A 255 21.60 -21.73 -0.64
C LEU A 255 21.47 -20.39 -1.37
N THR A 256 21.07 -19.31 -0.67
CA THR A 256 21.03 -17.95 -1.21
C THR A 256 22.37 -17.21 -1.14
N GLY A 257 23.43 -17.82 -0.57
CA GLY A 257 24.75 -17.19 -0.46
C GLY A 257 24.82 -16.08 0.61
N LEU A 258 23.88 -16.03 1.55
CA LEU A 258 23.78 -15.06 2.64
C LEU A 258 24.34 -15.64 3.97
N ASN A 259 25.53 -16.24 3.93
CA ASN A 259 26.24 -16.56 5.14
C ASN A 259 27.57 -15.79 5.17
N ASP A 260 27.57 -14.66 5.88
CA ASP A 260 28.61 -14.34 6.84
C ASP A 260 28.17 -13.17 7.74
N SER A 261 28.31 -13.43 9.02
CA SER A 261 28.27 -12.56 10.20
C SER A 261 26.94 -12.36 10.91
N VAL A 262 26.82 -13.15 11.99
CA VAL A 262 26.34 -12.77 13.34
C VAL A 262 24.93 -12.20 13.44
N GLY A 263 24.04 -13.04 13.98
CA GLY A 263 22.95 -12.62 14.89
C GLY A 263 21.80 -11.91 14.27
N ASP A 264 20.69 -12.64 14.22
CA ASP A 264 19.31 -12.15 14.15
C ASP A 264 19.03 -10.90 13.28
N GLU A 265 18.20 -11.09 12.25
CA GLU A 265 17.56 -10.07 11.41
C GLU A 265 18.25 -9.69 10.11
N ALA A 266 18.03 -10.49 9.08
CA ALA A 266 17.90 -9.97 7.72
C ALA A 266 16.90 -10.85 6.96
N ASP A 267 15.64 -10.49 7.04
CA ASP A 267 14.61 -10.99 6.15
C ASP A 267 13.93 -9.83 5.44
N ASN A 268 13.88 -9.98 4.13
CA ASN A 268 12.86 -9.42 3.24
C ASN A 268 13.03 -8.01 2.70
N ALA A 269 13.69 -7.92 1.59
CA ALA A 269 13.34 -6.91 0.58
C ALA A 269 11.98 -7.24 -0.07
N SER A 270 10.91 -7.25 0.69
CA SER A 270 9.47 -7.15 0.33
C SER A 270 8.53 -7.45 1.50
N SER A 271 9.02 -7.70 2.72
CA SER A 271 8.13 -7.87 3.86
C SER A 271 7.90 -6.54 4.55
N THR A 272 6.65 -6.19 4.68
CA THR A 272 6.19 -5.07 5.51
C THR A 272 6.78 -5.21 6.91
N ILE A 273 7.44 -4.17 7.41
CA ILE A 273 7.83 -4.07 8.81
C ILE A 273 6.55 -4.03 9.65
N THR A 274 6.12 -5.17 10.15
CA THR A 274 4.90 -5.29 10.97
C THR A 274 5.19 -5.47 12.44
N LEU A 275 6.41 -5.85 12.79
CA LEU A 275 6.81 -6.13 14.17
C LEU A 275 7.91 -5.17 14.63
N LEU A 276 7.83 -4.78 15.89
CA LEU A 276 8.88 -4.02 16.53
C LEU A 276 10.09 -4.95 16.81
N PRO A 277 11.30 -4.63 16.32
CA PRO A 277 12.49 -5.44 16.56
C PRO A 277 12.72 -5.69 18.04
N SER A 278 13.08 -6.92 18.41
CA SER A 278 13.27 -7.32 19.81
C SER A 278 14.36 -6.50 20.52
N ALA A 279 15.39 -6.09 19.80
CA ALA A 279 16.46 -5.24 20.32
C ALA A 279 15.95 -3.84 20.70
N ILE A 280 15.12 -3.23 19.83
CA ILE A 280 14.49 -1.94 20.10
C ILE A 280 13.52 -2.07 21.26
N LYS A 281 12.63 -3.08 21.22
CA LYS A 281 11.61 -3.29 22.25
C LYS A 281 12.21 -3.40 23.66
N ARG A 282 13.28 -4.19 23.82
CA ARG A 282 13.95 -4.38 25.14
C ARG A 282 14.60 -3.12 25.68
N ALA A 283 15.04 -2.25 24.78
CA ALA A 283 15.79 -1.05 25.11
C ALA A 283 14.93 0.22 25.15
N LEU A 284 13.61 0.14 24.89
CA LEU A 284 12.73 1.32 24.89
C LEU A 284 12.88 2.13 26.19
N PRO A 285 12.93 3.46 26.11
CA PRO A 285 13.02 4.32 27.28
C PRO A 285 11.74 4.29 28.11
N PRO A 286 11.83 4.70 29.40
CA PRO A 286 10.66 4.90 30.24
C PRO A 286 9.60 5.77 29.55
N GLY A 287 8.35 5.47 29.79
CA GLY A 287 7.19 6.03 29.12
C GLY A 287 6.81 5.27 27.85
N LEU A 288 7.74 5.05 26.90
CA LEU A 288 7.46 4.25 25.70
C LEU A 288 7.34 2.76 26.02
N LYS A 289 8.16 2.24 26.93
CA LYS A 289 8.09 0.85 27.37
C LYS A 289 6.77 0.54 28.07
N GLU A 290 6.33 1.38 28.98
CA GLU A 290 5.07 1.26 29.72
C GLU A 290 3.87 1.41 28.78
N SER A 291 4.01 2.19 27.71
CA SER A 291 2.98 2.32 26.69
C SER A 291 2.67 1.01 25.95
N LEU A 292 3.61 0.07 25.92
CA LEU A 292 3.45 -1.22 25.25
C LEU A 292 2.99 -2.36 26.19
N ILE A 293 2.78 -2.09 27.49
CA ILE A 293 2.27 -3.08 28.42
C ILE A 293 0.88 -3.54 28.01
N GLY A 294 0.70 -4.85 27.86
CA GLY A 294 -0.56 -5.46 27.43
C GLY A 294 -0.93 -5.22 25.96
N VAL A 295 -0.01 -4.70 25.14
CA VAL A 295 -0.20 -4.49 23.72
C VAL A 295 0.29 -5.71 22.94
N PRO A 296 -0.56 -6.36 22.10
CA PRO A 296 -0.13 -7.46 21.23
C PRO A 296 1.05 -7.06 20.34
N PRO A 297 2.01 -7.96 20.06
CA PRO A 297 3.23 -7.63 19.31
C PRO A 297 2.97 -6.93 17.96
N ALA A 298 2.00 -7.39 17.19
CA ALA A 298 1.65 -6.81 15.89
C ALA A 298 1.03 -5.39 15.97
N MET A 299 0.59 -4.96 17.17
CA MET A 299 -0.01 -3.64 17.38
C MET A 299 0.97 -2.64 18.02
N GLN A 300 2.20 -3.07 18.39
CA GLN A 300 3.16 -2.24 19.11
C GLN A 300 3.66 -1.06 18.27
N VAL A 301 3.95 -1.29 16.99
CA VAL A 301 4.40 -0.22 16.09
C VAL A 301 3.32 0.83 15.87
N PRO A 302 2.06 0.49 15.51
CA PRO A 302 0.96 1.47 15.45
C PRO A 302 0.76 2.27 16.75
N VAL A 303 0.91 1.64 17.92
CA VAL A 303 0.83 2.34 19.21
C VAL A 303 1.97 3.35 19.35
N LEU A 304 3.22 2.99 19.08
CA LEU A 304 4.35 3.92 19.11
C LEU A 304 4.13 5.09 18.14
N CYS A 305 3.75 4.80 16.89
CA CYS A 305 3.47 5.84 15.90
C CYS A 305 2.36 6.80 16.37
N SER A 306 1.31 6.28 17.03
CA SER A 306 0.21 7.10 17.53
C SER A 306 0.61 8.07 18.65
N LEU A 307 1.69 7.75 19.37
CA LEU A 307 2.20 8.58 20.47
C LEU A 307 3.15 9.68 20.01
N MET A 308 3.88 9.50 18.91
CA MET A 308 4.94 10.42 18.49
C MET A 308 4.50 11.88 18.38
N PRO A 309 3.32 12.23 17.80
CA PRO A 309 2.88 13.63 17.73
C PRO A 309 2.60 14.27 19.09
N LEU A 310 2.10 13.50 20.05
CA LEU A 310 1.82 14.00 21.40
C LEU A 310 3.13 14.17 22.20
N ILE A 311 4.04 13.22 22.10
CA ILE A 311 5.37 13.29 22.72
C ILE A 311 6.14 14.49 22.17
N ALA A 312 6.08 14.71 20.85
CA ALA A 312 6.65 15.88 20.21
C ALA A 312 6.02 17.20 20.69
N ALA A 313 4.71 17.20 21.00
CA ALA A 313 4.05 18.37 21.55
C ALA A 313 4.53 18.71 22.97
N TYR A 314 4.98 17.74 23.76
CA TYR A 314 5.60 18.00 25.05
C TYR A 314 7.06 18.50 24.95
N ALA A 315 7.78 18.12 23.90
CA ALA A 315 9.14 18.54 23.61
C ALA A 315 9.19 19.80 22.71
N ASP A 316 8.20 20.69 22.79
CA ASP A 316 8.00 21.83 21.90
C ASP A 316 8.99 22.97 22.07
N GLY A 317 9.69 23.02 23.22
CA GLY A 317 10.80 23.95 23.47
C GLY A 317 12.11 23.54 22.80
N VAL A 318 12.18 22.37 22.15
CA VAL A 318 13.42 21.82 21.57
C VAL A 318 13.58 22.23 20.12
N GLU A 319 14.79 22.67 19.76
CA GLU A 319 15.26 22.83 18.38
C GLU A 319 16.43 21.88 18.12
N VAL A 320 16.46 21.30 16.94
CA VAL A 320 17.53 20.41 16.48
C VAL A 320 17.94 20.77 15.06
N GLU A 321 19.18 20.45 14.69
CA GLU A 321 19.67 20.59 13.32
C GLU A 321 19.53 19.27 12.57
N TYR A 322 18.95 19.29 11.38
CA TYR A 322 18.85 18.14 10.49
C TYR A 322 20.09 18.00 9.59
N CYS A 323 20.14 16.94 8.77
CA CYS A 323 21.28 16.65 7.88
C CYS A 323 21.53 17.72 6.82
N ASP A 324 20.53 18.52 6.46
CA ASP A 324 20.61 19.64 5.52
C ASP A 324 21.17 20.93 6.16
N GLY A 325 21.46 20.92 7.46
CA GLY A 325 21.94 22.07 8.22
C GLY A 325 20.84 23.01 8.72
N GLU A 326 19.57 22.73 8.39
CA GLU A 326 18.46 23.55 8.82
C GLU A 326 18.04 23.21 10.25
N ARG A 327 17.80 24.26 11.05
CA ARG A 327 17.19 24.12 12.39
C ARG A 327 15.70 23.87 12.27
N GLN A 328 15.20 22.91 13.01
CA GLN A 328 13.80 22.57 12.99
C GLN A 328 13.27 22.14 14.35
N HIS A 329 11.97 22.31 14.52
CA HIS A 329 11.21 21.78 15.64
C HIS A 329 10.72 20.37 15.37
N LEU A 330 10.19 19.69 16.41
CA LEU A 330 9.77 18.30 16.35
C LEU A 330 8.29 18.13 15.92
N GLY A 331 7.85 18.86 14.87
CA GLY A 331 6.48 18.74 14.36
C GLY A 331 6.19 17.37 13.77
N LEU A 332 5.12 16.68 14.23
CA LEU A 332 4.72 15.35 13.75
C LEU A 332 3.21 15.22 13.61
N MET A 333 2.79 14.45 12.62
CA MET A 333 1.40 14.11 12.37
C MET A 333 1.29 12.62 12.08
N THR A 334 0.36 11.94 12.76
CA THR A 334 0.18 10.48 12.56
C THR A 334 -1.26 10.15 12.17
N VAL A 335 -1.38 9.27 11.19
CA VAL A 335 -2.62 8.63 10.82
C VAL A 335 -2.49 7.13 11.04
N VAL A 336 -3.32 6.57 11.92
CA VAL A 336 -3.41 5.12 12.15
C VAL A 336 -4.62 4.59 11.38
N ARG A 337 -4.37 3.74 10.41
CA ARG A 337 -5.40 3.13 9.58
C ARG A 337 -5.55 1.64 9.85
N GLY A 338 -6.72 1.11 9.62
CA GLY A 338 -7.01 -0.32 9.73
C GLY A 338 -8.51 -0.58 9.59
N ASP A 339 -8.87 -1.82 9.36
CA ASP A 339 -10.24 -2.24 9.15
C ASP A 339 -11.16 -1.93 10.33
N GLN A 340 -12.46 -2.05 10.14
CA GLN A 340 -13.41 -1.98 11.24
C GLN A 340 -13.07 -3.07 12.27
N ALA A 341 -13.20 -2.72 13.55
CA ALA A 341 -12.88 -3.63 14.66
C ALA A 341 -11.43 -4.14 14.74
N SER A 342 -10.48 -3.55 14.00
CA SER A 342 -9.05 -3.94 14.03
C SER A 342 -8.30 -3.62 15.34
N GLY A 343 -9.01 -3.24 16.41
CA GLY A 343 -8.42 -3.00 17.73
C GLY A 343 -7.71 -1.65 17.90
N LYS A 344 -8.04 -0.63 17.10
CA LYS A 344 -7.47 0.73 17.20
C LYS A 344 -7.61 1.38 18.59
N SER A 345 -8.50 0.87 19.44
CA SER A 345 -8.65 1.30 20.83
C SER A 345 -7.36 1.18 21.66
N VAL A 346 -6.44 0.28 21.29
CA VAL A 346 -5.13 0.16 21.95
C VAL A 346 -4.29 1.43 21.80
N CYS A 347 -4.33 2.07 20.62
CA CYS A 347 -3.70 3.37 20.37
C CYS A 347 -4.37 4.49 21.18
N LYS A 348 -5.72 4.52 21.18
CA LYS A 348 -6.48 5.47 22.00
C LYS A 348 -6.11 5.38 23.47
N ASN A 349 -6.02 4.18 24.03
CA ASN A 349 -5.68 3.96 25.43
C ASN A 349 -4.26 4.39 25.78
N ALA A 350 -3.31 4.21 24.86
CA ALA A 350 -1.95 4.68 25.04
C ALA A 350 -1.88 6.23 24.98
N VAL A 351 -2.51 6.83 23.97
CA VAL A 351 -2.59 8.29 23.85
C VAL A 351 -3.28 8.92 25.06
N LYS A 352 -4.35 8.30 25.58
CA LYS A 352 -5.07 8.81 26.78
C LYS A 352 -4.12 8.90 28.00
N ALA A 353 -3.28 7.90 28.24
CA ALA A 353 -2.34 7.91 29.36
C ALA A 353 -1.33 9.06 29.24
N TRP A 354 -0.76 9.28 28.06
CA TRP A 354 0.16 10.40 27.82
C TRP A 354 -0.52 11.77 27.82
N LYS A 355 -1.79 11.83 27.40
CA LYS A 355 -2.54 13.08 27.27
C LYS A 355 -3.07 13.62 28.60
N GLN A 356 -3.19 12.77 29.61
CA GLN A 356 -3.81 13.12 30.89
C GLN A 356 -3.19 14.39 31.52
N PRO A 357 -1.87 14.60 31.63
CA PRO A 357 -1.31 15.84 32.20
C PRO A 357 -1.68 17.09 31.41
N MET A 358 -1.78 16.99 30.08
CA MET A 358 -2.21 18.12 29.24
C MET A 358 -3.70 18.43 29.46
N ASP A 359 -4.55 17.39 29.53
CA ASP A 359 -5.98 17.56 29.76
C ASP A 359 -6.31 18.18 31.14
N GLU A 360 -5.54 17.78 32.19
CA GLU A 360 -5.66 18.34 33.55
C GLU A 360 -5.29 19.84 33.57
N ALA A 361 -4.18 20.21 32.91
CA ALA A 361 -3.79 21.62 32.78
C ALA A 361 -4.84 22.44 31.99
N ASP A 362 -5.33 21.86 30.90
CA ASP A 362 -6.35 22.50 30.04
C ASP A 362 -7.71 22.64 30.77
N GLU A 363 -8.08 21.72 31.65
CA GLU A 363 -9.33 21.81 32.43
C GLU A 363 -9.33 23.04 33.32
N GLN A 364 -8.22 23.35 33.97
CA GLN A 364 -8.06 24.55 34.78
C GLN A 364 -8.19 25.81 33.92
N ALA A 365 -7.49 25.83 32.78
CA ALA A 365 -7.56 26.94 31.84
C ALA A 365 -8.98 27.15 31.28
N ARG A 366 -9.72 26.08 30.99
CA ARG A 366 -11.11 26.14 30.52
C ARG A 366 -12.05 26.73 31.57
N LYS A 367 -11.88 26.39 32.84
CA LYS A 367 -12.69 27.01 33.94
C LYS A 367 -12.54 28.53 33.94
N ILE A 368 -11.31 29.04 33.83
CA ILE A 368 -11.04 30.49 33.75
C ILE A 368 -11.69 31.12 32.51
N GLU A 369 -11.60 30.44 31.35
CA GLU A 369 -12.18 30.92 30.11
C GLU A 369 -13.72 30.94 30.19
N ASP A 370 -14.34 29.91 30.77
CA ASP A 370 -15.79 29.80 30.93
C ASP A 370 -16.36 30.87 31.90
N GLU A 371 -15.64 31.16 32.99
CA GLU A 371 -15.99 32.28 33.88
C GLU A 371 -15.89 33.64 33.16
N TRP A 372 -14.86 33.82 32.34
CA TRP A 372 -14.72 35.01 31.53
C TRP A 372 -15.89 35.14 30.53
N ARG A 373 -16.23 34.07 29.83
CA ARG A 373 -17.34 34.01 28.86
C ARG A 373 -18.67 34.32 29.55
N ALA A 374 -18.90 33.78 30.76
CA ALA A 374 -20.09 34.05 31.53
C ALA A 374 -20.19 35.53 31.89
N ARG A 375 -19.08 36.14 32.36
CA ARG A 375 -19.02 37.59 32.67
C ARG A 375 -19.20 38.42 31.40
N HIS A 376 -18.60 38.05 30.30
CA HIS A 376 -18.75 38.77 29.02
C HIS A 376 -20.19 38.72 28.52
N LYS A 377 -20.89 37.60 28.68
CA LYS A 377 -22.29 37.43 28.26
C LYS A 377 -23.28 38.17 29.17
N SER A 378 -23.01 38.27 30.47
CA SER A 378 -23.90 38.89 31.46
C SER A 378 -23.73 40.42 31.58
N ARG A 379 -22.72 41.01 30.89
CA ARG A 379 -22.45 42.47 30.96
C ARG A 379 -23.62 43.29 30.44
N LYS A 380 -23.84 44.42 31.03
CA LYS A 380 -24.78 45.43 30.53
C LYS A 380 -24.17 46.20 29.35
N ALA A 381 -25.02 46.79 28.50
CA ALA A 381 -24.59 47.49 27.30
C ALA A 381 -23.57 48.62 27.56
N ASN A 382 -23.62 49.24 28.73
CA ASN A 382 -22.73 50.35 29.13
C ASN A 382 -21.51 49.92 29.95
N GLU A 383 -21.31 48.61 30.16
CA GLU A 383 -20.16 48.11 30.91
C GLU A 383 -19.01 47.77 29.93
N LYS A 384 -17.77 48.09 30.33
CA LYS A 384 -16.57 47.70 29.58
C LYS A 384 -16.50 46.14 29.49
N ALA A 385 -16.20 45.65 28.31
CA ALA A 385 -16.04 44.23 28.14
C ALA A 385 -14.90 43.72 29.05
N PRO A 386 -15.08 42.58 29.74
CA PRO A 386 -14.01 41.97 30.50
C PRO A 386 -12.86 41.54 29.55
N GLU A 387 -11.65 41.81 29.96
CA GLU A 387 -10.46 41.48 29.19
C GLU A 387 -10.30 39.96 28.98
N ASP A 388 -9.91 39.54 27.80
CA ASP A 388 -9.70 38.11 27.49
C ASP A 388 -8.53 37.57 28.34
N PRO A 389 -8.74 36.49 29.12
CA PRO A 389 -7.69 35.93 29.99
C PRO A 389 -6.56 35.29 29.21
N LYS A 390 -6.66 35.11 27.88
CA LYS A 390 -5.67 34.54 26.99
C LYS A 390 -5.04 33.25 27.52
N VAL A 391 -5.88 32.37 28.09
CA VAL A 391 -5.44 31.12 28.69
C VAL A 391 -4.84 30.18 27.66
N VAL A 392 -3.84 29.41 28.08
CA VAL A 392 -3.21 28.38 27.27
C VAL A 392 -4.07 27.12 27.33
N ILE A 393 -4.64 26.69 26.19
CA ILE A 393 -5.38 25.44 26.03
C ILE A 393 -4.73 24.70 24.84
N ARG A 394 -4.08 23.60 25.13
CA ARG A 394 -3.27 22.86 24.14
C ARG A 394 -3.99 21.68 23.49
N SER A 395 -4.88 21.02 24.23
CA SER A 395 -5.70 19.92 23.72
C SER A 395 -6.95 20.48 23.03
N VAL A 396 -6.96 20.41 21.70
CA VAL A 396 -8.04 20.96 20.89
C VAL A 396 -8.71 19.86 20.05
N PRO A 397 -10.04 19.94 19.84
CA PRO A 397 -10.72 18.95 18.99
C PRO A 397 -10.20 19.03 17.55
N ILE A 398 -10.08 17.90 16.88
CA ILE A 398 -9.63 17.85 15.48
C ILE A 398 -10.59 18.62 14.54
N THR A 399 -11.83 18.80 14.98
CA THR A 399 -12.90 19.53 14.27
C THR A 399 -12.92 21.03 14.56
N ILE A 400 -11.91 21.57 15.25
CA ILE A 400 -11.81 22.99 15.58
C ILE A 400 -11.91 23.87 14.34
N SER A 401 -12.62 25.03 14.42
CA SER A 401 -12.68 25.98 13.31
C SER A 401 -11.34 26.72 13.13
N ASN A 402 -11.07 27.23 11.92
CA ASN A 402 -9.83 27.94 11.61
C ASN A 402 -9.65 29.18 12.51
N SER A 403 -10.71 29.97 12.72
CA SER A 403 -10.67 31.15 13.59
C SER A 403 -10.37 30.78 15.05
N THR A 404 -11.01 29.71 15.57
CA THR A 404 -10.71 29.25 16.93
C THR A 404 -9.30 28.65 17.03
N LEU A 405 -8.83 27.95 16.00
CA LEU A 405 -7.48 27.40 15.96
C LEU A 405 -6.44 28.52 15.99
N LEU A 406 -6.64 29.60 15.20
CA LEU A 406 -5.78 30.79 15.22
C LEU A 406 -5.71 31.41 16.62
N ARG A 407 -6.88 31.60 17.27
CA ARG A 407 -6.94 32.11 18.64
C ARG A 407 -6.18 31.21 19.62
N ARG A 408 -6.36 29.86 19.52
CA ARG A 408 -5.62 28.93 20.38
C ARG A 408 -4.11 29.02 20.16
N MET A 409 -3.65 29.12 18.91
CA MET A 409 -2.22 29.27 18.60
C MET A 409 -1.66 30.61 19.12
N LYS A 410 -2.40 31.71 18.99
CA LYS A 410 -2.00 33.01 19.55
C LYS A 410 -1.86 32.98 21.07
N ASN A 411 -2.77 32.27 21.74
CA ASN A 411 -2.78 32.16 23.19
C ASN A 411 -1.82 31.06 23.71
N ALA A 412 -1.29 30.21 22.84
CA ALA A 412 -0.45 29.09 23.24
C ALA A 412 0.95 29.49 23.75
N GLN A 413 1.33 30.76 23.64
CA GLN A 413 2.63 31.27 24.13
C GLN A 413 3.85 30.49 23.62
N GLY A 414 3.80 30.02 22.38
CA GLY A 414 4.84 29.21 21.74
C GLY A 414 4.68 27.68 21.91
N HIS A 415 3.77 27.25 22.77
CA HIS A 415 3.49 25.83 22.93
C HIS A 415 2.77 25.21 21.72
N THR A 416 3.06 23.94 21.47
CA THR A 416 2.43 23.16 20.41
C THR A 416 1.05 22.68 20.85
N LEU A 417 0.03 22.93 20.03
CA LEU A 417 -1.30 22.38 20.19
C LEU A 417 -1.34 20.93 19.74
N TYR A 418 -2.21 20.14 20.35
CA TYR A 418 -2.40 18.74 19.98
C TYR A 418 -3.87 18.38 19.79
N SER A 419 -4.15 17.57 18.77
CA SER A 419 -5.46 16.98 18.54
C SER A 419 -5.39 15.46 18.48
N PHE A 420 -6.37 14.82 19.09
CA PHE A 420 -6.61 13.39 18.93
C PHE A 420 -8.00 13.17 18.30
N GLY A 421 -8.02 12.46 17.16
CA GLY A 421 -9.26 12.09 16.46
C GLY A 421 -9.46 10.59 16.45
N GLU A 422 -10.58 10.11 17.01
CA GLU A 422 -10.92 8.69 17.05
C GLU A 422 -11.44 8.17 15.70
N GLU A 423 -12.05 9.06 14.92
CA GLU A 423 -12.62 8.76 13.62
C GLU A 423 -12.15 9.76 12.58
N MET A 424 -11.47 9.27 11.57
CA MET A 424 -10.95 10.09 10.48
C MET A 424 -12.06 10.73 9.64
N ASP A 425 -13.24 10.11 9.55
CA ASP A 425 -14.42 10.69 8.87
C ASP A 425 -14.88 12.02 9.48
N THR A 426 -14.51 12.30 10.74
CA THR A 426 -14.80 13.60 11.37
C THR A 426 -14.07 14.74 10.70
N LEU A 427 -12.90 14.47 10.11
CA LEU A 427 -12.14 15.44 9.33
C LEU A 427 -12.90 15.90 8.08
N THR A 428 -13.74 15.04 7.50
CA THR A 428 -14.55 15.37 6.32
C THR A 428 -15.86 16.07 6.65
N LYS A 429 -16.37 15.92 7.88
CA LYS A 429 -17.67 16.49 8.33
C LYS A 429 -17.60 17.98 8.71
N THR A 430 -16.42 18.54 8.92
CA THR A 430 -16.23 19.95 9.28
C THR A 430 -16.46 20.93 8.14
N ASN A 431 -16.91 20.47 6.99
CA ASN A 431 -17.01 21.21 5.73
C ASN A 431 -18.25 22.09 5.57
N GLY A 432 -18.94 22.45 6.65
CA GLY A 432 -20.10 23.34 6.56
C GLY A 432 -19.79 24.83 6.36
N ALA A 433 -18.56 25.30 6.57
CA ALA A 433 -18.26 26.73 6.60
C ALA A 433 -16.89 27.15 6.05
N GLY A 434 -16.16 26.30 5.37
CA GLY A 434 -14.89 26.66 4.75
C GLY A 434 -14.33 25.49 3.93
N LYS A 435 -13.68 25.79 2.83
CA LYS A 435 -13.09 24.77 1.97
C LYS A 435 -12.06 23.95 2.77
N TRP A 436 -12.22 22.63 2.79
CA TRP A 436 -11.30 21.70 3.42
C TRP A 436 -9.83 21.86 2.94
N SER A 437 -9.62 22.36 1.73
CA SER A 437 -8.31 22.73 1.20
C SER A 437 -7.51 23.67 2.11
N GLU A 438 -8.14 24.56 2.85
CA GLU A 438 -7.49 25.50 3.75
C GLU A 438 -6.85 24.83 4.96
N LYS A 439 -7.44 23.72 5.49
CA LYS A 439 -6.86 22.98 6.60
C LYS A 439 -5.66 22.11 6.19
N TYR A 440 -5.64 21.61 4.97
CA TYR A 440 -4.48 20.88 4.46
C TYR A 440 -3.24 21.77 4.40
N ASP A 441 -3.42 23.05 4.08
CA ASP A 441 -2.34 24.02 4.10
C ASP A 441 -1.80 24.23 5.52
N ILE A 442 -2.68 24.37 6.50
CA ILE A 442 -2.30 24.47 7.92
C ILE A 442 -1.52 23.22 8.36
N TYR A 443 -1.96 22.03 7.99
CA TYR A 443 -1.25 20.78 8.36
C TYR A 443 0.13 20.68 7.71
N ARG A 444 0.29 21.12 6.45
CA ARG A 444 1.62 21.18 5.81
C ARG A 444 2.55 22.16 6.52
N LEU A 445 2.04 23.34 6.85
CA LEU A 445 2.76 24.34 7.59
C LEU A 445 3.12 23.89 9.01
N ALA A 446 2.25 23.10 9.66
CA ALA A 446 2.49 22.54 10.99
C ALA A 446 3.75 21.64 11.06
N PHE A 447 4.07 20.94 9.99
CA PHE A 447 5.24 20.05 9.94
C PHE A 447 6.56 20.84 10.04
N ASP A 448 6.60 22.01 9.40
CA ASP A 448 7.82 22.86 9.30
C ASP A 448 7.71 24.15 10.15
N ARG A 449 6.66 24.31 10.99
CA ARG A 449 6.32 25.55 11.74
C ARG A 449 6.23 26.78 10.85
N GLY A 450 5.68 26.64 9.64
CA GLY A 450 5.50 27.77 8.73
C GLY A 450 4.48 28.79 9.23
N GLU A 451 4.50 29.98 8.65
CA GLU A 451 3.55 31.05 8.98
C GLU A 451 2.17 30.77 8.36
N TRP A 452 1.12 31.02 9.14
CA TRP A 452 -0.26 31.01 8.70
C TRP A 452 -1.04 32.10 9.39
N GLY A 453 -2.02 32.65 8.68
CA GLY A 453 -2.86 33.70 9.24
C GLY A 453 -4.12 33.93 8.43
N GLN A 454 -4.98 34.76 8.99
CA GLN A 454 -6.17 35.26 8.33
C GLN A 454 -6.44 36.68 8.81
N ASP A 455 -7.04 37.49 7.94
CA ASP A 455 -7.39 38.87 8.25
C ASP A 455 -8.84 39.13 7.84
N TYR A 456 -9.63 39.61 8.80
CA TYR A 456 -11.06 39.87 8.61
C TYR A 456 -11.41 41.29 9.05
N ASN A 457 -12.28 41.92 8.31
CA ASN A 457 -12.80 43.24 8.65
C ASN A 457 -13.83 43.25 9.82
N SER A 458 -14.07 42.08 10.44
CA SER A 458 -15.06 41.94 11.51
C SER A 458 -14.37 41.86 12.87
N ASP A 459 -14.80 42.70 13.81
CA ASP A 459 -14.33 42.65 15.20
C ASP A 459 -14.68 41.35 15.95
N GLN A 460 -15.55 40.52 15.36
CA GLN A 460 -15.94 39.23 15.93
C GLN A 460 -15.10 38.07 15.42
N ALA A 461 -14.30 38.25 14.35
CA ALA A 461 -13.45 37.24 13.77
C ALA A 461 -12.02 37.42 14.25
N GLU A 462 -11.37 36.30 14.59
CA GLU A 462 -9.94 36.31 14.95
C GLU A 462 -9.09 36.60 13.73
N SER A 463 -8.25 37.64 13.80
CA SER A 463 -7.29 38.04 12.77
C SER A 463 -5.87 38.00 13.30
N GLY A 464 -4.88 37.75 12.45
CA GLY A 464 -3.47 37.76 12.76
C GLY A 464 -2.68 36.66 12.09
N VAL A 465 -1.37 36.65 12.33
CA VAL A 465 -0.43 35.68 11.79
C VAL A 465 0.27 34.94 12.94
N VAL A 466 0.49 33.65 12.79
CA VAL A 466 1.16 32.78 13.76
C VAL A 466 2.07 31.78 13.06
N ASN A 467 3.11 31.32 13.74
CA ASN A 467 3.82 30.11 13.37
C ASN A 467 3.00 28.89 13.80
N VAL A 468 2.71 27.99 12.85
CA VAL A 468 1.83 26.85 13.07
C VAL A 468 2.52 25.80 13.93
N ALA A 469 2.29 25.84 15.23
CA ALA A 469 2.72 24.84 16.20
C ALA A 469 1.54 23.88 16.51
N TYR A 470 1.37 22.86 15.68
CA TYR A 470 0.20 21.97 15.77
C TYR A 470 0.54 20.54 15.35
N ASN A 471 0.27 19.60 16.24
CA ASN A 471 0.46 18.17 16.02
C ASN A 471 -0.87 17.44 16.14
N PHE A 472 -1.03 16.30 15.46
CA PHE A 472 -2.23 15.48 15.65
C PHE A 472 -1.99 13.99 15.45
N THR A 473 -2.87 13.21 16.07
CA THR A 473 -3.01 11.77 15.85
C THR A 473 -4.47 11.49 15.49
N VAL A 474 -4.71 10.79 14.36
CA VAL A 474 -6.06 10.43 13.93
C VAL A 474 -6.12 8.94 13.62
N LEU A 475 -7.17 8.30 14.13
CA LEU A 475 -7.48 6.91 13.85
C LEU A 475 -8.56 6.84 12.77
N GLY A 476 -8.52 5.82 11.89
CA GLY A 476 -9.54 5.67 10.87
C GLY A 476 -9.57 4.32 10.18
N THR A 477 -10.57 4.15 9.33
CA THR A 477 -10.67 2.99 8.43
C THR A 477 -9.96 3.28 7.12
N ASP A 478 -9.60 2.24 6.39
CA ASP A 478 -9.01 2.37 5.05
C ASP A 478 -9.96 3.10 4.08
N GLY A 479 -11.27 2.95 4.24
CA GLY A 479 -12.27 3.71 3.47
C GLY A 479 -12.26 5.21 3.77
N ALA A 480 -12.13 5.59 5.05
CA ALA A 480 -12.01 6.99 5.45
C ALA A 480 -10.69 7.60 5.00
N PHE A 481 -9.60 6.82 5.06
CA PHE A 481 -8.28 7.21 4.58
C PHE A 481 -8.29 7.58 3.09
N LYS A 482 -8.87 6.74 2.24
CA LYS A 482 -9.00 6.99 0.79
C LYS A 482 -9.85 8.23 0.46
N LYS A 483 -10.83 8.59 1.30
CA LYS A 483 -11.63 9.81 1.12
C LYS A 483 -10.83 11.10 1.41
N ILE A 484 -9.84 11.04 2.29
CA ILE A 484 -9.01 12.18 2.70
C ILE A 484 -7.82 12.33 1.77
N PHE A 485 -7.08 11.25 1.54
CA PHE A 485 -5.91 11.26 0.68
C PHE A 485 -6.33 10.95 -0.76
N LYS A 486 -6.97 11.92 -1.41
CA LYS A 486 -7.27 11.91 -2.84
C LYS A 486 -6.03 12.36 -3.63
N ARG A 487 -6.05 12.15 -4.95
CA ARG A 487 -4.96 12.54 -5.87
C ARG A 487 -4.48 13.98 -5.66
N ASP A 488 -5.40 14.94 -5.63
CA ASP A 488 -5.09 16.36 -5.46
C ASP A 488 -4.34 16.68 -4.15
N ASN A 489 -4.58 15.88 -3.11
CA ASN A 489 -3.94 16.07 -1.80
C ASN A 489 -2.55 15.42 -1.71
N ILE A 490 -2.24 14.49 -2.58
CA ILE A 490 -0.93 13.83 -2.64
C ILE A 490 0.10 14.76 -3.24
N GLU A 491 -0.24 15.47 -4.34
CA GLU A 491 0.63 16.48 -4.96
C GLU A 491 0.98 17.61 -4.02
N ASN A 492 0.06 18.00 -3.17
CA ASN A 492 0.26 19.07 -2.19
C ASN A 492 1.29 18.72 -1.09
N GLY A 493 1.85 17.51 -1.07
CA GLY A 493 2.91 17.09 -0.16
C GLY A 493 2.48 16.81 1.28
N LEU A 494 1.16 16.71 1.58
CA LEU A 494 0.68 16.29 2.90
C LEU A 494 1.00 14.80 3.14
N SER A 495 0.89 13.97 2.10
CA SER A 495 1.18 12.54 2.14
C SER A 495 2.58 12.25 2.65
N SER A 496 3.59 12.99 2.17
CA SER A 496 4.98 12.81 2.56
C SER A 496 5.31 13.31 3.98
N ARG A 497 4.49 14.21 4.53
CA ARG A 497 4.65 14.78 5.88
C ARG A 497 3.90 13.99 6.97
N THR A 498 3.15 12.97 6.60
CA THR A 498 2.31 12.20 7.52
C THR A 498 2.96 10.86 7.83
N LEU A 499 3.17 10.57 9.11
CA LEU A 499 3.53 9.23 9.58
C LEU A 499 2.27 8.35 9.51
N ILE A 500 2.30 7.36 8.63
CA ILE A 500 1.20 6.41 8.48
C ILE A 500 1.53 5.16 9.26
N ALA A 501 0.59 4.73 10.08
CA ALA A 501 0.66 3.45 10.76
C ALA A 501 -0.52 2.56 10.36
N ARG A 502 -0.26 1.28 10.20
CA ARG A 502 -1.28 0.30 9.82
C ARG A 502 -1.52 -0.69 10.94
N MET A 503 -2.78 -0.84 11.34
CA MET A 503 -3.18 -1.93 12.23
C MET A 503 -3.01 -3.27 11.52
N PRO A 504 -2.68 -4.35 12.24
CA PRO A 504 -2.62 -5.67 11.64
C PRO A 504 -3.99 -6.09 11.07
N ASP A 505 -3.96 -6.91 10.05
CA ASP A 505 -5.17 -7.56 9.55
C ASP A 505 -5.76 -8.41 10.66
N SER A 506 -7.03 -8.18 10.98
CA SER A 506 -7.77 -8.90 12.03
C SER A 506 -8.76 -9.91 11.45
N SER A 507 -8.79 -10.10 10.13
CA SER A 507 -9.67 -11.04 9.45
C SER A 507 -9.47 -12.45 9.99
N PHE A 508 -10.53 -13.05 10.49
CA PHE A 508 -10.53 -14.40 11.10
C PHE A 508 -9.57 -14.61 12.28
N ALA A 509 -8.92 -13.53 12.78
CA ALA A 509 -8.04 -13.61 13.93
C ALA A 509 -8.81 -13.77 15.24
N LYS A 510 -8.22 -14.48 16.21
CA LYS A 510 -8.75 -14.50 17.57
C LYS A 510 -8.78 -13.09 18.15
N MET A 511 -9.85 -12.75 18.86
CA MET A 511 -9.95 -11.45 19.51
C MET A 511 -8.74 -11.20 20.43
N PRO A 512 -8.00 -10.10 20.20
CA PRO A 512 -6.82 -9.81 21.01
C PRO A 512 -7.22 -9.52 22.46
N ARG A 513 -6.41 -9.98 23.40
CA ARG A 513 -6.56 -9.66 24.80
C ARG A 513 -5.57 -8.55 25.16
N TYR A 514 -6.07 -7.49 25.76
CA TYR A 514 -5.28 -6.35 26.20
C TYR A 514 -5.03 -6.43 27.70
N GLY A 515 -3.78 -6.20 28.12
CA GLY A 515 -3.44 -5.97 29.52
C GLY A 515 -3.78 -4.56 29.95
N LYS A 516 -3.83 -4.35 31.26
CA LYS A 516 -3.99 -3.02 31.86
C LYS A 516 -2.64 -2.51 32.38
N ARG A 517 -2.40 -1.21 32.26
CA ARG A 517 -1.28 -0.53 32.91
C ARG A 517 -1.61 -0.33 34.38
N SER A 518 -0.60 -0.50 35.25
CA SER A 518 -0.71 -0.16 36.66
C SER A 518 -0.64 1.36 36.89
N ASP A 519 -0.96 1.81 38.06
CA ASP A 519 -0.79 3.23 38.44
C ASP A 519 0.71 3.63 38.43
N GLU A 520 1.63 2.71 38.70
CA GLU A 520 3.08 2.93 38.61
C GLU A 520 3.50 3.14 37.12
N ASP A 521 2.94 2.37 36.20
CA ASP A 521 3.20 2.54 34.77
C ASP A 521 2.71 3.92 34.29
N ILE A 522 1.56 4.36 34.77
CA ILE A 522 1.01 5.69 34.46
C ILE A 522 1.88 6.80 35.08
N ALA A 523 2.33 6.63 36.30
CA ALA A 523 3.25 7.57 36.96
C ALA A 523 4.56 7.71 36.15
N THR A 524 5.14 6.59 35.68
CA THR A 524 6.34 6.60 34.83
C THR A 524 6.11 7.35 33.51
N ILE A 525 4.93 7.22 32.91
CA ILE A 525 4.56 7.99 31.71
C ILE A 525 4.50 9.49 32.05
N HIS A 526 3.92 9.89 33.17
CA HIS A 526 3.82 11.30 33.58
C HIS A 526 5.20 11.89 33.94
N GLU A 527 6.10 11.11 34.52
CA GLU A 527 7.51 11.51 34.73
C GLU A 527 8.21 11.76 33.40
N ALA A 528 7.96 10.89 32.41
CA ALA A 528 8.49 11.08 31.04
C ALA A 528 7.95 12.37 30.39
N VAL A 529 6.68 12.74 30.60
CA VAL A 529 6.11 14.02 30.17
C VAL A 529 6.84 15.19 30.82
N THR A 530 7.02 15.18 32.15
CA THR A 530 7.75 16.22 32.88
C THR A 530 9.19 16.38 32.38
N LYS A 531 9.86 15.25 32.11
CA LYS A 531 11.21 15.24 31.54
C LYS A 531 11.24 15.91 30.15
N LEU A 532 10.32 15.60 29.26
CA LEU A 532 10.26 16.22 27.93
C LEU A 532 10.05 17.73 28.00
N GLN A 533 9.18 18.19 28.88
CA GLN A 533 8.91 19.62 29.09
C GLN A 533 10.09 20.39 29.70
N SER A 534 11.05 19.71 30.33
CA SER A 534 12.25 20.35 30.88
C SER A 534 13.30 20.74 29.86
N TYR A 535 13.21 20.20 28.61
CA TYR A 535 14.17 20.53 27.56
C TYR A 535 13.75 21.79 26.80
N VAL A 536 14.65 22.76 26.74
CA VAL A 536 14.44 24.03 26.03
C VAL A 536 15.71 24.44 25.28
N GLY A 537 15.52 24.96 24.08
CA GLY A 537 16.57 25.47 23.23
C GLY A 537 17.18 24.44 22.28
N PHE A 538 18.32 24.80 21.73
CA PHE A 538 19.02 23.96 20.75
C PHE A 538 19.71 22.77 21.40
N ILE A 539 19.48 21.60 20.85
CA ILE A 539 20.12 20.35 21.25
C ILE A 539 20.87 19.77 20.05
N ASP A 540 22.18 19.66 20.16
CA ASP A 540 23.00 19.05 19.10
C ASP A 540 22.88 17.51 19.13
N THR A 541 22.69 16.91 17.96
CA THR A 541 22.47 15.48 17.79
C THR A 541 23.34 14.87 16.70
N PRO A 542 24.67 14.97 16.82
CA PRO A 542 25.59 14.64 15.71
C PRO A 542 25.55 13.16 15.32
N ARG A 543 25.29 12.25 16.27
CA ARG A 543 25.22 10.81 15.99
C ARG A 543 23.91 10.45 15.27
N LEU A 544 22.79 11.03 15.70
CA LEU A 544 21.49 10.85 15.03
C LEU A 544 21.53 11.41 13.61
N ARG A 545 22.06 12.64 13.44
CA ARG A 545 22.25 13.23 12.09
C ARG A 545 23.06 12.31 11.20
N LYS A 546 24.23 11.86 11.64
CA LYS A 546 25.07 10.96 10.87
C LYS A 546 24.39 9.64 10.52
N ALA A 547 23.59 9.07 11.43
CA ALA A 547 22.90 7.82 11.19
C ALA A 547 21.79 7.97 10.15
N ILE A 548 21.02 9.05 10.20
CA ILE A 548 19.96 9.34 9.23
C ILE A 548 20.54 9.75 7.90
N ASP A 549 21.60 10.56 7.86
CA ASP A 549 22.31 10.95 6.63
C ASP A 549 22.79 9.71 5.86
N LYS A 550 23.36 8.74 6.57
CA LYS A 550 23.76 7.46 5.98
C LYS A 550 22.56 6.71 5.41
N TRP A 551 21.46 6.62 6.14
CA TRP A 551 20.24 5.95 5.69
C TRP A 551 19.64 6.65 4.46
N GLU A 552 19.62 7.99 4.45
CA GLU A 552 19.16 8.81 3.34
C GLU A 552 20.00 8.55 2.07
N GLU A 553 21.32 8.48 2.20
CA GLU A 553 22.22 8.21 1.08
C GLU A 553 22.03 6.78 0.55
N GLU A 554 21.85 5.79 1.42
CA GLU A 554 21.52 4.41 1.03
C GLU A 554 20.21 4.37 0.23
N LYS A 555 19.15 5.05 0.69
CA LYS A 555 17.86 5.11 0.00
C LYS A 555 17.93 5.91 -1.30
N ARG A 556 18.72 6.97 -1.35
CA ARG A 556 18.99 7.73 -2.57
C ARG A 556 19.65 6.86 -3.64
N LEU A 557 20.65 6.09 -3.26
CA LEU A 557 21.34 5.15 -4.17
C LEU A 557 20.39 4.04 -4.63
N GLU A 558 19.57 3.50 -3.74
CA GLU A 558 18.53 2.51 -4.08
C GLU A 558 17.54 3.07 -5.10
N ALA A 559 16.99 4.26 -4.85
CA ALA A 559 16.08 4.94 -5.76
C ALA A 559 16.72 5.25 -7.12
N SER A 560 17.99 5.70 -7.12
CA SER A 560 18.73 5.98 -8.34
C SER A 560 19.02 4.73 -9.17
N LYS A 561 19.34 3.61 -8.52
CA LYS A 561 19.60 2.33 -9.19
C LYS A 561 18.33 1.74 -9.81
N SER A 562 17.22 1.80 -9.10
CA SER A 562 15.94 1.28 -9.56
C SER A 562 15.16 2.27 -10.42
N LEU A 563 15.59 3.55 -10.50
CA LEU A 563 14.84 4.66 -11.08
C LEU A 563 13.44 4.80 -10.47
N ASP A 564 13.36 4.52 -9.17
CA ASP A 564 12.12 4.60 -8.42
C ASP A 564 11.91 6.04 -7.92
N HIS A 565 11.08 6.79 -8.65
CA HIS A 565 10.73 8.15 -8.29
C HIS A 565 9.82 8.26 -7.07
N VAL A 566 9.05 7.21 -6.78
CA VAL A 566 8.20 7.16 -5.59
C VAL A 566 9.09 7.06 -4.36
N LEU A 567 10.03 6.13 -4.38
CA LEU A 567 11.05 5.99 -3.34
C LEU A 567 11.84 7.29 -3.13
N ASP A 568 12.33 7.91 -4.22
CA ASP A 568 13.07 9.19 -4.13
C ASP A 568 12.23 10.33 -3.56
N THR A 569 10.94 10.36 -3.85
CA THR A 569 10.02 11.40 -3.34
C THR A 569 9.79 11.26 -1.84
N TYR A 570 9.49 10.04 -1.37
CA TYR A 570 9.09 9.84 0.02
C TYR A 570 10.28 9.69 0.99
N ARG A 571 11.46 9.17 0.56
CA ARG A 571 12.61 8.97 1.45
C ARG A 571 12.99 10.23 2.22
N ARG A 572 12.98 11.41 1.56
CA ARG A 572 13.42 12.69 2.16
C ARG A 572 12.61 13.05 3.39
N ARG A 573 11.29 12.94 3.32
CA ARG A 573 10.41 13.28 4.45
C ARG A 573 10.32 12.13 5.46
N ALA A 574 10.41 10.89 5.03
CA ALA A 574 10.50 9.74 5.92
C ALA A 574 11.77 9.81 6.80
N GLY A 575 12.90 10.25 6.24
CA GLY A 575 14.12 10.53 6.99
C GLY A 575 13.92 11.58 8.08
N VAL A 576 13.26 12.70 7.76
CA VAL A 576 12.94 13.76 8.74
C VAL A 576 12.04 13.22 9.86
N ILE A 577 10.99 12.44 9.51
CA ILE A 577 10.07 11.82 10.49
C ILE A 577 10.82 10.86 11.40
N GLY A 578 11.65 9.98 10.83
CA GLY A 578 12.48 9.05 11.59
C GLY A 578 13.46 9.75 12.52
N PHE A 579 14.14 10.79 12.01
CA PHE A 579 15.04 11.62 12.81
C PHE A 579 14.32 12.23 14.02
N ARG A 580 13.16 12.87 13.81
CA ARG A 580 12.36 13.47 14.89
C ARG A 580 11.93 12.42 15.93
N CYS A 581 11.52 11.23 15.48
CA CYS A 581 11.22 10.10 16.39
C CYS A 581 12.45 9.66 17.19
N GLY A 582 13.62 9.59 16.56
CA GLY A 582 14.88 9.29 17.23
C GLY A 582 15.29 10.34 18.27
N VAL A 583 15.10 11.63 17.96
CA VAL A 583 15.31 12.73 18.91
C VAL A 583 14.40 12.58 20.13
N LEU A 584 13.11 12.27 19.92
CA LEU A 584 12.17 12.04 21.04
C LEU A 584 12.62 10.87 21.94
N ALA A 585 13.07 9.77 21.34
CA ALA A 585 13.62 8.65 22.11
C ALA A 585 14.89 9.06 22.87
N MET A 586 15.78 9.83 22.25
CA MET A 586 16.98 10.37 22.90
C MET A 586 16.63 11.29 24.09
N LEU A 587 15.63 12.17 23.95
CA LEU A 587 15.20 13.05 25.04
C LEU A 587 14.66 12.23 26.22
N LEU A 588 13.88 11.19 25.95
CA LEU A 588 13.38 10.27 26.98
C LEU A 588 14.52 9.51 27.68
N GLU A 589 15.58 9.16 26.98
CA GLU A 589 16.78 8.55 27.59
C GLU A 589 17.71 9.58 28.26
N GLY A 590 17.76 10.80 27.75
CA GLY A 590 18.63 11.90 28.18
C GLY A 590 19.99 11.95 27.48
N LYS A 591 20.24 11.10 26.48
CA LYS A 591 21.48 11.07 25.68
C LYS A 591 21.29 10.33 24.37
N GLU A 592 22.17 10.57 23.39
CA GLU A 592 22.22 9.83 22.12
C GLU A 592 22.74 8.40 22.36
N THR A 593 21.86 7.44 22.47
CA THR A 593 22.18 6.02 22.64
C THR A 593 22.09 5.26 21.33
N LYS A 594 22.60 4.03 21.29
CA LYS A 594 22.41 3.13 20.15
C LYS A 594 20.91 2.86 19.90
N LEU A 595 20.09 2.85 20.96
CA LEU A 595 18.64 2.71 20.81
C LEU A 595 18.05 3.88 20.02
N ALA A 596 18.33 5.13 20.41
CA ALA A 596 17.79 6.31 19.73
C ALA A 596 18.13 6.30 18.24
N LEU A 597 19.36 5.90 17.86
CA LEU A 597 19.80 5.77 16.48
C LEU A 597 19.01 4.67 15.74
N ASN A 598 18.94 3.48 16.33
CA ASN A 598 18.21 2.36 15.72
C ASN A 598 16.71 2.64 15.61
N PHE A 599 16.13 3.34 16.59
CA PHE A 599 14.73 3.74 16.58
C PHE A 599 14.47 4.78 15.47
N ALA A 600 15.37 5.75 15.25
CA ALA A 600 15.29 6.71 14.17
C ALA A 600 15.26 6.01 12.81
N ILE A 601 16.21 5.11 12.55
CA ILE A 601 16.30 4.35 11.30
C ILE A 601 15.06 3.46 11.11
N PHE A 602 14.62 2.76 12.15
CA PHE A 602 13.43 1.92 12.13
C PHE A 602 12.17 2.73 11.77
N MET A 603 11.98 3.90 12.40
CA MET A 603 10.83 4.76 12.14
C MET A 603 10.88 5.39 10.76
N ALA A 604 12.08 5.75 10.25
CA ALA A 604 12.25 6.22 8.89
C ALA A 604 11.88 5.16 7.86
N GLU A 605 12.39 3.95 8.04
CA GLU A 605 12.10 2.81 7.14
C GLU A 605 10.62 2.41 7.18
N TYR A 606 10.03 2.30 8.37
CA TYR A 606 8.61 2.00 8.53
C TYR A 606 7.73 3.07 7.87
N CYS A 607 8.01 4.35 8.11
CA CYS A 607 7.28 5.46 7.52
C CYS A 607 7.36 5.42 5.99
N LEU A 608 8.55 5.24 5.44
CA LEU A 608 8.79 5.14 4.01
C LEU A 608 7.98 4.00 3.37
N GLN A 609 8.05 2.81 3.94
CA GLN A 609 7.32 1.65 3.43
C GLN A 609 5.80 1.84 3.46
N GLU A 610 5.26 2.37 4.55
CA GLU A 610 3.82 2.61 4.65
C GLU A 610 3.35 3.76 3.75
N GLN A 611 4.17 4.79 3.52
CA GLN A 611 3.87 5.85 2.55
C GLN A 611 3.88 5.33 1.12
N ILE A 612 4.88 4.54 0.72
CA ILE A 612 4.94 3.92 -0.61
C ILE A 612 3.73 3.01 -0.85
N LYS A 613 3.37 2.17 0.12
CA LYS A 613 2.18 1.30 0.02
C LYS A 613 0.87 2.08 -0.07
N ALA A 614 0.78 3.20 0.66
CA ALA A 614 -0.44 3.98 0.70
C ALA A 614 -0.65 4.85 -0.54
N PHE A 615 0.42 5.36 -1.13
CA PHE A 615 0.37 6.44 -2.11
C PHE A 615 1.17 6.19 -3.38
N GLY A 616 2.01 5.15 -3.43
CA GLY A 616 2.95 4.92 -4.53
C GLY A 616 2.27 4.87 -5.89
N GLU A 617 1.23 4.05 -6.03
CA GLU A 617 0.47 3.92 -7.27
C GLU A 617 -0.16 5.25 -7.70
N MET A 618 -0.78 5.97 -6.77
CA MET A 618 -1.43 7.26 -7.07
C MET A 618 -0.42 8.33 -7.50
N LEU A 619 0.78 8.33 -6.89
CA LEU A 619 1.83 9.27 -7.27
C LEU A 619 2.42 8.96 -8.66
N GLU A 620 2.60 7.68 -9.00
CA GLU A 620 3.02 7.28 -10.35
C GLU A 620 2.01 7.67 -11.41
N GLU A 621 0.73 7.37 -11.20
CA GLU A 621 -0.35 7.75 -12.10
C GLU A 621 -0.43 9.26 -12.30
N GLN A 622 -0.27 10.04 -11.23
CA GLN A 622 -0.31 11.48 -11.29
C GLN A 622 0.84 12.06 -12.12
N LYS A 623 2.06 11.55 -11.96
CA LYS A 623 3.20 11.96 -12.79
C LYS A 623 2.96 11.73 -14.27
N VAL A 624 2.32 10.61 -14.62
CA VAL A 624 1.94 10.31 -16.01
C VAL A 624 0.90 11.30 -16.53
N ILE A 625 -0.10 11.66 -15.72
CA ILE A 625 -1.14 12.63 -16.10
C ILE A 625 -0.53 14.02 -16.29
N ASN A 626 0.31 14.48 -15.36
CA ASN A 626 0.95 15.79 -15.43
C ASN A 626 1.86 15.89 -16.65
N ALA A 627 2.67 14.86 -16.93
CA ALA A 627 3.50 14.80 -18.13
C ALA A 627 2.68 14.90 -19.44
N LYS A 628 1.46 14.35 -19.47
CA LYS A 628 0.54 14.49 -20.61
C LYS A 628 -0.06 15.88 -20.72
N THR A 629 -0.38 16.51 -19.58
CA THR A 629 -1.06 17.82 -19.53
C THR A 629 -0.11 18.96 -19.87
N GLU A 630 1.15 18.89 -19.45
CA GLU A 630 2.15 19.94 -19.67
C GLU A 630 2.77 19.90 -21.08
N GLY A 631 2.43 18.91 -21.91
CA GLY A 631 3.00 18.73 -23.25
C GLY A 631 4.51 18.44 -23.23
N GLN A 632 5.13 18.45 -22.07
CA GLN A 632 6.52 18.04 -21.85
C GLN A 632 6.56 16.54 -21.61
N ARG A 633 7.03 15.79 -22.60
CA ARG A 633 7.35 14.38 -22.48
C ARG A 633 8.56 14.21 -21.57
N TYR A 634 8.37 14.31 -20.28
CA TYR A 634 9.41 14.09 -19.31
C TYR A 634 9.65 12.58 -19.19
N SER A 635 10.60 12.08 -19.97
CA SER A 635 11.09 10.73 -19.75
C SER A 635 12.15 10.79 -18.64
N ALA A 636 11.96 10.03 -17.56
CA ALA A 636 12.97 9.83 -16.52
C ALA A 636 14.31 9.29 -17.05
N ASN A 637 14.31 8.85 -18.30
CA ASN A 637 15.46 8.30 -19.00
C ASN A 637 15.99 9.23 -20.12
N HIS A 638 15.54 10.48 -20.19
CA HIS A 638 15.93 11.39 -21.27
C HIS A 638 17.45 11.58 -21.35
N SER A 639 18.11 11.83 -20.22
CA SER A 639 19.56 11.97 -20.17
C SER A 639 20.33 10.72 -20.59
N VAL A 640 19.76 9.54 -20.36
CA VAL A 640 20.33 8.27 -20.82
C VAL A 640 20.05 8.08 -22.31
N PHE A 641 18.86 8.45 -22.76
CA PHE A 641 18.51 8.42 -24.18
C PHE A 641 19.47 9.29 -25.00
N ASP A 642 19.79 10.50 -24.53
CA ASP A 642 20.68 11.43 -25.23
C ASP A 642 22.11 10.85 -25.38
N GLN A 643 22.58 10.09 -24.38
CA GLN A 643 23.90 9.47 -24.37
C GLN A 643 24.02 8.20 -25.23
N LEU A 644 22.90 7.58 -25.64
CA LEU A 644 22.92 6.43 -26.52
C LEU A 644 23.33 6.84 -27.94
N PRO A 645 24.01 5.95 -28.71
CA PRO A 645 24.27 6.19 -30.13
C PRO A 645 22.97 6.22 -30.96
N PRO A 646 22.98 6.75 -32.19
CA PRO A 646 21.81 6.80 -33.06
C PRO A 646 21.15 5.45 -33.30
N VAL A 647 21.94 4.38 -33.34
CA VAL A 647 21.48 2.99 -33.35
C VAL A 647 22.11 2.29 -32.16
N PHE A 648 21.31 1.65 -31.33
CA PHE A 648 21.77 1.07 -30.07
C PHE A 648 21.12 -0.29 -29.78
N THR A 649 21.76 -1.03 -28.87
CA THR A 649 21.33 -2.33 -28.37
C THR A 649 20.86 -2.20 -26.90
N ILE A 650 20.21 -3.27 -26.40
CA ILE A 650 19.82 -3.34 -24.98
C ILE A 650 21.03 -3.36 -24.05
N ASP A 651 22.16 -3.89 -24.51
CA ASP A 651 23.39 -4.00 -23.72
C ASP A 651 24.08 -2.62 -23.57
N GLU A 652 24.04 -1.78 -24.59
CA GLU A 652 24.51 -0.39 -24.51
C GLU A 652 23.65 0.44 -23.56
N LEU A 653 22.33 0.24 -23.59
CA LEU A 653 21.42 0.84 -22.62
C LEU A 653 21.72 0.33 -21.20
N ALA A 654 21.97 -0.97 -21.03
CA ALA A 654 22.35 -1.56 -19.74
C ALA A 654 23.67 -0.98 -19.21
N THR A 655 24.64 -0.76 -20.10
CA THR A 655 25.94 -0.16 -19.75
C THR A 655 25.80 1.27 -19.26
N LEU A 656 25.01 2.11 -19.94
CA LEU A 656 24.72 3.48 -19.51
C LEU A 656 23.92 3.50 -18.17
N LYS A 657 23.11 2.49 -17.92
CA LYS A 657 22.42 2.27 -16.64
C LYS A 657 23.32 1.61 -15.59
N ARG A 658 24.63 1.46 -15.87
CA ARG A 658 25.65 0.88 -14.96
C ARG A 658 25.28 -0.50 -14.43
N GLY A 659 24.58 -1.31 -15.19
CA GLY A 659 24.18 -2.67 -14.79
C GLY A 659 23.13 -2.76 -13.67
N PHE A 660 22.53 -1.63 -13.25
CA PHE A 660 21.59 -1.60 -12.13
C PHE A 660 20.12 -1.86 -12.51
N CYS A 661 19.83 -2.06 -13.80
CA CYS A 661 18.49 -2.37 -14.27
C CYS A 661 18.34 -3.84 -14.63
N SER A 662 17.25 -4.47 -14.20
CA SER A 662 16.92 -5.82 -14.67
C SER A 662 16.64 -5.80 -16.19
N PRO A 663 16.86 -6.93 -16.91
CA PRO A 663 16.50 -7.02 -18.32
C PRO A 663 15.04 -6.68 -18.63
N ALA A 664 14.12 -6.98 -17.70
CA ALA A 664 12.72 -6.63 -17.82
C ALA A 664 12.50 -5.12 -17.75
N SER A 665 13.20 -4.41 -16.85
CA SER A 665 13.14 -2.96 -16.72
C SER A 665 13.70 -2.26 -17.95
N LEU A 666 14.80 -2.75 -18.52
CA LEU A 666 15.39 -2.21 -19.76
C LEU A 666 14.43 -2.36 -20.94
N ARG A 667 13.77 -3.51 -21.08
CA ARG A 667 12.74 -3.73 -22.11
C ARG A 667 11.55 -2.79 -21.93
N LYS A 668 11.11 -2.55 -20.70
CA LYS A 668 10.03 -1.60 -20.38
C LYS A 668 10.39 -0.18 -20.81
N ILE A 669 11.63 0.27 -20.58
CA ILE A 669 12.13 1.57 -21.03
C ILE A 669 12.04 1.69 -22.56
N ILE A 670 12.53 0.68 -23.29
CA ILE A 670 12.47 0.67 -24.76
C ILE A 670 11.03 0.64 -25.25
N CYS A 671 10.13 -0.10 -24.60
CA CYS A 671 8.71 -0.12 -24.95
C CYS A 671 8.07 1.27 -24.78
N ILE A 672 8.38 2.00 -23.70
CA ILE A 672 7.91 3.37 -23.49
C ILE A 672 8.45 4.28 -24.59
N TRP A 673 9.74 4.26 -24.88
CA TRP A 673 10.32 5.06 -25.96
C TRP A 673 9.74 4.76 -27.35
N ARG A 674 9.38 3.50 -27.60
CA ARG A 674 8.66 3.13 -28.83
C ARG A 674 7.24 3.69 -28.86
N ALA A 675 6.49 3.55 -27.77
CA ALA A 675 5.14 4.09 -27.66
C ALA A 675 5.12 5.62 -27.81
N ASP A 676 6.17 6.28 -27.30
CA ASP A 676 6.35 7.73 -27.42
C ASP A 676 6.94 8.16 -28.79
N GLY A 677 7.25 7.20 -29.67
CA GLY A 677 7.80 7.46 -30.99
C GLY A 677 9.23 8.00 -30.97
N TRP A 678 10.03 7.70 -29.93
CA TRP A 678 11.44 8.13 -29.82
C TRP A 678 12.41 7.14 -30.46
N VAL A 679 12.02 5.88 -30.52
CA VAL A 679 12.82 4.82 -31.16
C VAL A 679 11.95 3.96 -32.05
N GLU A 680 12.54 3.52 -33.15
CA GLU A 680 12.00 2.47 -34.01
C GLU A 680 12.84 1.21 -33.89
N LYS A 681 12.20 0.06 -34.01
CA LYS A 681 12.89 -1.23 -33.97
C LYS A 681 13.43 -1.55 -35.36
N ILE A 682 14.74 -1.80 -35.47
CA ILE A 682 15.39 -2.23 -36.73
C ILE A 682 15.32 -3.74 -36.88
N ASP A 683 15.73 -4.49 -35.83
CA ASP A 683 15.74 -5.96 -35.81
C ASP A 683 15.50 -6.49 -34.39
N LYS A 684 15.81 -7.79 -34.14
CA LYS A 684 15.57 -8.43 -32.85
C LYS A 684 16.33 -7.79 -31.67
N SER A 685 17.48 -7.11 -31.95
CA SER A 685 18.42 -6.62 -30.95
C SER A 685 18.76 -5.13 -31.08
N HIS A 686 18.36 -4.45 -32.16
CA HIS A 686 18.75 -3.08 -32.45
C HIS A 686 17.54 -2.14 -32.56
N TRP A 687 17.72 -0.93 -32.03
CA TRP A 687 16.77 0.18 -32.10
C TRP A 687 17.47 1.42 -32.66
N ARG A 688 16.71 2.24 -33.41
CA ARG A 688 17.17 3.50 -33.98
C ARG A 688 16.44 4.64 -33.31
N LYS A 689 17.17 5.70 -32.95
CA LYS A 689 16.56 6.98 -32.53
C LYS A 689 15.82 7.59 -33.72
N THR A 690 14.58 8.02 -33.52
CA THR A 690 13.83 8.77 -34.52
C THR A 690 14.23 10.22 -34.44
N SER A 691 14.66 10.82 -35.58
CA SER A 691 14.88 12.26 -35.67
C SER A 691 13.54 12.98 -35.53
N ARG A 692 13.33 13.70 -34.44
CA ARG A 692 12.32 14.75 -34.40
C ARG A 692 13.03 16.06 -34.66
N GLU A 693 12.61 16.73 -35.71
CA GLU A 693 12.77 18.17 -35.81
C GLU A 693 11.95 18.79 -34.65
N VAL A 694 12.62 19.63 -33.86
CA VAL A 694 12.10 20.38 -32.72
C VAL A 694 11.07 21.41 -33.21
#